data_69111e36cc30c7f5379d3886fe22dfab
#
_entry.id   69111e36cc30c7f5379d3886fe22dfab
#
_cell.length_a   1.000
_cell.length_b   1.000
_cell.length_c   1.000
_cell.angle_alpha   90.00
_cell.angle_beta   90.00
_cell.angle_gamma   90.00
#
_symmetry.space_group_name_H-M   'P 1'
#
loop_
_entity.id
_entity.type
_entity.pdbx_description
1 polymer ?
#
loop_
_entity_poly.entity_id
_entity_poly.type
_entity_poly.pdbx_seq_one_letter_code
_entity_poly.pdbx_strand_id
1 'polypeptide(L)'
;MQNQLEVILSYMLVFSSVCKSTFEVCRQFNDVLLWNGGITGVKLKTFRDNWSSDYQRTTNSGVPDPNGSIYWNFNALVGLFFPAVTGIMAGSNRSASLKDTQRSIPIGTLAATLTTTFMYLVSVLLFGALATREELLTNRLLTAEVAWPVPAIVYVGIILSTLGAALQSLTGAPRLLAAIANDDILPVLKYFKVSEGGEPHLATLFTAFICIGCVVIGNLDLITPTITMFFLLCYAGVNLSCFLLDLLDAPSWRPRWRFHHWSLSLIGALICIVIMFLISWSFTVVSLALASLIYYYVSIKGKAGDWGDGFKSAYFQLALRSLRSLGANQVHPKNWYPIPLVFCRPWGKLPENVPCHPKLADFANCMKKKGRGMSMFVSIIDGDYHELAEDAKIACRQLSTYIDYKNCEGVAEIVVAPTMADGFRGIVQTMGLGNLKPNIVVMRYPEIWRRENLTQIPSTFVSIINDCIIANKAVVIVKGLDEWPGEYQRQYGTIDLYWIVRDGGLMLLLSQLLLTKESFDSCKIQVFCIAEEDAEAEELKADVKKFLYDLRMQAEVIVITIKSWEAHLKSGHQQDESMEAFSSAQQRIGAYLEEMKETSHREGTPLMADGKQVVVNEQQVDKFLYTTLELNSTILRYSRMAAVVLVSLPPPPLSHPSYFYMEYMDLLVENVPRMLIVRGYRRDVVTLFT
;
A
#
# COMPACT_ATOMS: atom_id res chain seq x y z
N MET A 1 -40.39 -11.32 6.59
CA MET A 1 -41.26 -12.09 5.66
C MET A 1 -42.68 -12.22 6.21
N GLN A 2 -42.87 -12.67 7.46
CA GLN A 2 -44.21 -12.81 8.07
C GLN A 2 -44.93 -11.46 8.18
N ASN A 3 -44.26 -10.39 8.60
CA ASN A 3 -44.87 -9.06 8.75
C ASN A 3 -45.15 -8.35 7.40
N GLN A 4 -44.37 -8.62 6.38
CA GLN A 4 -44.68 -8.12 5.02
C GLN A 4 -45.89 -8.93 4.46
N LEU A 5 -46.00 -10.22 4.83
CA LEU A 5 -47.16 -11.02 4.45
C LEU A 5 -48.42 -10.57 5.18
N GLU A 6 -48.30 -10.14 6.44
CA GLU A 6 -49.45 -9.63 7.23
C GLU A 6 -49.92 -8.25 6.72
N VAL A 7 -48.97 -7.37 6.33
CA VAL A 7 -49.31 -6.13 5.65
C VAL A 7 -49.93 -6.42 4.29
N ILE A 8 -49.39 -7.37 3.53
CA ILE A 8 -49.94 -7.83 2.26
C ILE A 8 -51.29 -8.50 2.46
N LEU A 9 -51.45 -9.30 3.50
CA LEU A 9 -52.74 -9.93 3.82
C LEU A 9 -53.81 -8.93 4.27
N SER A 10 -53.47 -7.91 5.06
CA SER A 10 -54.39 -6.84 5.41
C SER A 10 -54.75 -6.00 4.16
N TYR A 11 -53.79 -5.69 3.27
CA TYR A 11 -54.10 -5.05 1.97
C TYR A 11 -54.85 -5.98 1.03
N MET A 12 -54.55 -7.30 0.98
CA MET A 12 -55.28 -8.27 0.18
C MET A 12 -56.71 -8.51 0.72
N LEU A 13 -56.93 -8.50 2.04
CA LEU A 13 -58.26 -8.56 2.58
C LEU A 13 -59.08 -7.33 2.26
N VAL A 14 -58.45 -6.14 2.34
CA VAL A 14 -59.08 -4.91 1.88
C VAL A 14 -59.34 -4.97 0.37
N PHE A 15 -58.40 -5.45 -0.41
CA PHE A 15 -58.51 -5.58 -1.86
C PHE A 15 -59.50 -6.66 -2.30
N SER A 16 -59.54 -7.81 -1.62
CA SER A 16 -60.53 -8.87 -1.87
C SER A 16 -61.97 -8.47 -1.51
N SER A 17 -62.14 -7.70 -0.44
CA SER A 17 -63.44 -7.14 -0.10
C SER A 17 -63.85 -6.02 -1.08
N VAL A 18 -62.91 -5.21 -1.55
CA VAL A 18 -63.19 -4.21 -2.57
C VAL A 18 -63.51 -4.87 -3.93
N CYS A 19 -62.80 -5.93 -4.34
CA CYS A 19 -63.06 -6.63 -5.64
C CYS A 19 -64.34 -7.47 -5.62
N LYS A 20 -64.67 -8.15 -4.50
CA LYS A 20 -65.90 -8.98 -4.45
C LYS A 20 -67.20 -8.19 -4.43
N SER A 21 -67.14 -6.96 -4.01
CA SER A 21 -68.30 -6.08 -3.91
C SER A 21 -68.44 -5.05 -5.02
N THR A 22 -67.45 -5.02 -5.96
CA THR A 22 -67.32 -3.93 -6.94
C THR A 22 -68.50 -3.80 -7.92
N PHE A 23 -69.30 -4.81 -8.15
CA PHE A 23 -70.43 -4.73 -9.07
C PHE A 23 -71.79 -4.40 -8.41
N GLU A 24 -72.04 -4.85 -7.20
CA GLU A 24 -73.28 -4.52 -6.50
C GLU A 24 -73.12 -3.33 -5.50
N VAL A 25 -71.93 -3.18 -4.94
CA VAL A 25 -71.59 -2.14 -4.00
C VAL A 25 -71.26 -0.79 -4.66
N CYS A 26 -70.81 -0.77 -5.92
CA CYS A 26 -70.71 0.49 -6.65
C CYS A 26 -72.08 1.26 -6.71
N ARG A 27 -73.17 0.59 -6.64
CA ARG A 27 -74.50 1.22 -6.63
C ARG A 27 -74.90 1.76 -5.27
N GLN A 28 -74.63 1.06 -4.18
CA GLN A 28 -74.82 1.54 -2.80
C GLN A 28 -73.69 2.49 -2.32
N PHE A 29 -72.47 2.28 -2.79
CA PHE A 29 -71.34 3.15 -2.54
C PHE A 29 -71.49 4.54 -3.15
N ASN A 30 -72.13 4.66 -4.29
CA ASN A 30 -72.40 5.96 -4.89
C ASN A 30 -73.30 6.85 -4.03
N ASP A 31 -74.20 6.25 -3.26
CA ASP A 31 -75.11 7.00 -2.42
C ASP A 31 -74.55 7.40 -1.06
N VAL A 32 -73.59 6.64 -0.52
CA VAL A 32 -72.91 6.92 0.76
C VAL A 32 -71.67 7.81 0.54
N LEU A 33 -70.97 7.64 -0.58
CA LEU A 33 -69.77 8.45 -0.91
C LEU A 33 -70.13 9.84 -1.47
N LEU A 34 -71.32 10.04 -1.95
CA LEU A 34 -71.81 11.36 -2.34
C LEU A 34 -71.96 12.35 -1.15
N TRP A 35 -71.87 11.87 0.07
CA TRP A 35 -71.91 12.68 1.28
C TRP A 35 -70.56 13.34 1.65
N ASN A 36 -69.44 12.72 1.25
CA ASN A 36 -68.13 13.35 1.38
C ASN A 36 -67.65 13.76 -0.01
N GLY A 37 -67.92 14.95 -0.43
CA GLY A 37 -67.73 15.46 -1.83
C GLY A 37 -66.37 15.29 -2.47
N GLY A 38 -65.38 14.73 -1.78
CA GLY A 38 -64.02 14.47 -2.26
C GLY A 38 -63.76 13.06 -2.79
N ILE A 39 -64.61 12.05 -2.44
CA ILE A 39 -64.46 10.65 -2.87
C ILE A 39 -65.43 10.38 -4.04
N THR A 40 -64.88 10.43 -5.26
CA THR A 40 -65.70 10.36 -6.48
C THR A 40 -65.98 8.94 -6.97
N GLY A 41 -65.41 7.93 -6.34
CA GLY A 41 -65.38 6.57 -6.88
C GLY A 41 -64.36 6.45 -8.05
N VAL A 42 -64.08 5.23 -8.47
CA VAL A 42 -63.08 4.96 -9.54
C VAL A 42 -63.58 5.57 -10.86
N LYS A 43 -63.01 6.73 -11.23
CA LYS A 43 -63.31 7.46 -12.47
C LYS A 43 -62.06 7.81 -13.24
N LEU A 44 -62.04 7.59 -14.53
CA LEU A 44 -60.93 7.91 -15.40
C LEU A 44 -60.66 9.45 -15.49
N LYS A 45 -61.72 10.26 -15.33
CA LYS A 45 -61.60 11.70 -15.27
C LYS A 45 -60.78 12.13 -14.05
N THR A 46 -61.08 11.67 -12.87
CA THR A 46 -60.36 11.95 -11.61
C THR A 46 -58.90 11.50 -11.72
N PHE A 47 -58.67 10.32 -12.30
CA PHE A 47 -57.31 9.81 -12.53
C PHE A 47 -56.50 10.74 -13.46
N ARG A 48 -57.11 11.25 -14.54
CA ARG A 48 -56.46 12.17 -15.46
C ARG A 48 -56.13 13.51 -14.82
N ASP A 49 -57.03 14.01 -13.99
CA ASP A 49 -56.83 15.27 -13.26
C ASP A 49 -55.74 15.13 -12.19
N ASN A 50 -55.55 13.95 -11.62
CA ASN A 50 -54.48 13.65 -10.63
C ASN A 50 -53.16 13.24 -11.26
N TRP A 51 -53.06 13.00 -12.57
CA TRP A 51 -51.86 12.50 -13.22
C TRP A 51 -50.68 13.48 -13.15
N SER A 52 -50.94 14.77 -13.24
CA SER A 52 -49.89 15.79 -13.16
C SER A 52 -49.47 16.08 -11.71
N SER A 53 -48.19 16.28 -11.49
CA SER A 53 -47.68 16.72 -10.18
C SER A 53 -48.10 18.16 -9.87
N ASP A 54 -48.45 18.41 -8.60
CA ASP A 54 -48.77 19.73 -8.07
C ASP A 54 -48.16 19.88 -6.68
N TYR A 55 -46.96 20.43 -6.62
CA TYR A 55 -46.21 20.59 -5.37
C TYR A 55 -46.68 21.82 -4.61
N GLN A 56 -47.29 21.63 -3.46
CA GLN A 56 -47.83 22.70 -2.62
C GLN A 56 -46.96 22.93 -1.38
N ARG A 57 -47.15 24.05 -0.74
CA ARG A 57 -46.63 24.34 0.60
C ARG A 57 -47.59 23.80 1.63
N THR A 58 -47.04 23.29 2.73
CA THR A 58 -47.83 22.80 3.85
C THR A 58 -47.38 23.40 5.19
N THR A 59 -48.27 23.46 6.15
CA THR A 59 -47.91 23.73 7.53
C THR A 59 -47.22 22.49 8.15
N ASN A 60 -46.62 22.66 9.34
CA ASN A 60 -46.01 21.52 10.08
C ASN A 60 -46.99 20.39 10.40
N SER A 61 -48.30 20.69 10.38
CA SER A 61 -49.37 19.69 10.54
C SER A 61 -49.77 19.04 9.21
N GLY A 62 -49.12 19.38 8.08
CA GLY A 62 -49.36 18.79 6.77
C GLY A 62 -50.61 19.33 6.03
N VAL A 63 -51.20 20.40 6.50
CA VAL A 63 -52.31 21.05 5.84
C VAL A 63 -51.79 21.98 4.74
N PRO A 64 -52.34 21.93 3.51
CA PRO A 64 -51.96 22.83 2.44
C PRO A 64 -52.19 24.30 2.86
N ASP A 65 -51.16 25.12 2.83
CA ASP A 65 -51.17 26.54 3.14
C ASP A 65 -50.15 27.25 2.22
N PRO A 66 -50.57 28.27 1.45
CA PRO A 66 -49.65 29.03 0.60
C PRO A 66 -48.48 29.67 1.37
N ASN A 67 -48.69 29.97 2.64
CA ASN A 67 -47.67 30.52 3.54
C ASN A 67 -46.98 29.46 4.40
N GLY A 68 -47.23 28.17 4.12
CA GLY A 68 -46.70 27.06 4.89
C GLY A 68 -45.17 27.04 4.91
N SER A 69 -44.63 26.59 6.05
CA SER A 69 -43.16 26.49 6.28
C SER A 69 -42.46 25.41 5.47
N ILE A 70 -43.20 24.38 5.04
CA ILE A 70 -42.64 23.24 4.30
C ILE A 70 -43.00 23.32 2.83
N TYR A 71 -42.00 23.43 1.96
CA TYR A 71 -42.15 23.35 0.51
C TYR A 71 -41.83 21.95 0.02
N TRP A 72 -42.83 21.27 -0.54
CA TRP A 72 -42.66 19.96 -1.11
C TRP A 72 -42.11 20.03 -2.52
N ASN A 73 -41.12 19.25 -2.79
CA ASN A 73 -40.58 18.99 -4.10
C ASN A 73 -40.33 17.47 -4.27
N PHE A 74 -39.97 17.03 -5.46
CA PHE A 74 -39.72 15.63 -5.74
C PHE A 74 -38.68 15.04 -4.78
N ASN A 75 -37.58 15.75 -4.51
CA ASN A 75 -36.51 15.28 -3.65
C ASN A 75 -36.96 15.09 -2.19
N ALA A 76 -37.73 16.03 -1.66
CA ALA A 76 -38.29 15.93 -0.32
C ALA A 76 -39.26 14.75 -0.20
N LEU A 77 -40.08 14.51 -1.23
CA LEU A 77 -41.00 13.37 -1.27
C LEU A 77 -40.27 12.04 -1.37
N VAL A 78 -39.16 11.94 -2.12
CA VAL A 78 -38.32 10.75 -2.13
C VAL A 78 -37.79 10.45 -0.71
N GLY A 79 -37.32 11.46 -0.01
CA GLY A 79 -36.86 11.32 1.39
C GLY A 79 -37.94 10.85 2.34
N LEU A 80 -39.18 11.31 2.16
CA LEU A 80 -40.32 10.90 2.98
C LEU A 80 -40.80 9.47 2.63
N PHE A 81 -40.80 9.11 1.36
CA PHE A 81 -41.27 7.81 0.87
C PHE A 81 -40.26 6.67 1.10
N PHE A 82 -38.97 6.98 1.04
CA PHE A 82 -37.92 5.96 1.09
C PHE A 82 -37.99 5.01 2.28
N PRO A 83 -38.27 5.44 3.52
CA PRO A 83 -38.42 4.53 4.66
C PRO A 83 -39.50 3.48 4.45
N ALA A 84 -40.53 3.74 3.66
CA ALA A 84 -41.60 2.77 3.37
C ALA A 84 -41.10 1.57 2.56
N VAL A 85 -40.02 1.73 1.77
CA VAL A 85 -39.41 0.66 0.97
C VAL A 85 -38.16 0.06 1.60
N THR A 86 -37.80 0.45 2.82
CA THR A 86 -36.67 -0.10 3.57
C THR A 86 -36.98 -1.50 4.12
N GLY A 87 -35.95 -2.21 4.58
CA GLY A 87 -36.09 -3.56 5.14
C GLY A 87 -35.58 -4.69 4.28
N ILE A 88 -34.93 -4.39 3.16
CA ILE A 88 -34.33 -5.38 2.26
C ILE A 88 -33.38 -6.33 3.02
N MET A 89 -32.68 -5.84 4.04
CA MET A 89 -31.73 -6.61 4.82
C MET A 89 -32.37 -7.42 5.97
N ALA A 90 -33.69 -7.38 6.15
CA ALA A 90 -34.36 -8.11 7.23
C ALA A 90 -34.13 -9.63 7.15
N GLY A 91 -34.07 -10.20 5.95
CA GLY A 91 -33.73 -11.60 5.73
C GLY A 91 -32.28 -11.94 6.07
N SER A 92 -31.33 -11.11 5.70
CA SER A 92 -29.90 -11.31 5.98
C SER A 92 -29.61 -11.17 7.49
N ASN A 93 -30.23 -10.23 8.17
CA ASN A 93 -30.07 -10.05 9.64
C ASN A 93 -30.56 -11.23 10.46
N ARG A 94 -31.36 -12.13 9.89
CA ARG A 94 -31.85 -13.36 10.50
C ARG A 94 -31.29 -14.64 9.90
N SER A 95 -30.15 -14.55 9.20
CA SER A 95 -29.51 -15.69 8.52
C SER A 95 -29.27 -16.86 9.45
N ALA A 96 -28.84 -16.60 10.70
CA ALA A 96 -28.58 -17.64 11.70
C ALA A 96 -29.84 -18.52 12.07
N SER A 97 -31.05 -18.02 11.87
CA SER A 97 -32.30 -18.75 12.17
C SER A 97 -32.89 -19.48 10.96
N LEU A 98 -32.28 -19.37 9.77
CA LEU A 98 -32.77 -19.99 8.53
C LEU A 98 -32.06 -21.31 8.25
N LYS A 99 -32.80 -22.34 7.86
CA LYS A 99 -32.29 -23.67 7.52
C LYS A 99 -31.42 -23.63 6.23
N ASP A 100 -31.88 -22.92 5.20
CA ASP A 100 -31.19 -22.73 3.93
C ASP A 100 -31.15 -21.24 3.60
N THR A 101 -30.11 -20.55 4.08
CA THR A 101 -29.93 -19.12 3.92
C THR A 101 -29.65 -18.74 2.47
N GLN A 102 -28.90 -19.58 1.76
CA GLN A 102 -28.40 -19.27 0.42
C GLN A 102 -29.50 -19.25 -0.65
N ARG A 103 -30.54 -20.03 -0.46
CA ARG A 103 -31.69 -20.07 -1.35
C ARG A 103 -32.83 -19.18 -0.86
N SER A 104 -33.09 -19.20 0.44
CA SER A 104 -34.24 -18.51 1.03
C SER A 104 -34.11 -17.00 1.02
N ILE A 105 -32.91 -16.46 1.28
CA ILE A 105 -32.72 -15.01 1.33
C ILE A 105 -32.89 -14.35 -0.05
N PRO A 106 -32.22 -14.77 -1.12
CA PRO A 106 -32.39 -14.14 -2.42
C PRO A 106 -33.82 -14.24 -2.96
N ILE A 107 -34.40 -15.44 -2.95
CA ILE A 107 -35.75 -15.68 -3.46
C ILE A 107 -36.77 -14.92 -2.63
N GLY A 108 -36.66 -14.99 -1.30
CA GLY A 108 -37.59 -14.32 -0.40
C GLY A 108 -37.53 -12.81 -0.51
N THR A 109 -36.34 -12.24 -0.59
CA THR A 109 -36.15 -10.78 -0.73
C THR A 109 -36.69 -10.28 -2.07
N LEU A 110 -36.38 -10.95 -3.18
CA LEU A 110 -36.88 -10.56 -4.50
C LEU A 110 -38.40 -10.71 -4.60
N ALA A 111 -38.95 -11.83 -4.14
CA ALA A 111 -40.40 -12.06 -4.15
C ALA A 111 -41.12 -11.00 -3.30
N ALA A 112 -40.61 -10.72 -2.09
CA ALA A 112 -41.17 -9.68 -1.24
C ALA A 112 -41.14 -8.30 -1.88
N THR A 113 -39.96 -7.92 -2.46
CA THR A 113 -39.81 -6.63 -3.09
C THR A 113 -40.70 -6.47 -4.32
N LEU A 114 -40.77 -7.47 -5.20
CA LEU A 114 -41.68 -7.44 -6.35
C LEU A 114 -43.14 -7.36 -5.95
N THR A 115 -43.55 -8.14 -4.96
CA THR A 115 -44.96 -8.15 -4.48
C THR A 115 -45.33 -6.79 -3.86
N THR A 116 -44.49 -6.26 -3.00
CA THR A 116 -44.73 -4.94 -2.39
C THR A 116 -44.72 -3.82 -3.41
N THR A 117 -43.78 -3.83 -4.39
CA THR A 117 -43.76 -2.86 -5.48
C THR A 117 -45.05 -2.90 -6.31
N PHE A 118 -45.51 -4.10 -6.65
CA PHE A 118 -46.78 -4.27 -7.35
C PHE A 118 -47.96 -3.71 -6.54
N MET A 119 -48.03 -4.00 -5.24
CA MET A 119 -49.06 -3.48 -4.37
C MET A 119 -49.05 -1.96 -4.24
N TYR A 120 -47.85 -1.36 -4.11
CA TYR A 120 -47.73 0.11 -4.11
C TYR A 120 -48.20 0.73 -5.43
N LEU A 121 -47.78 0.21 -6.58
CA LEU A 121 -48.23 0.72 -7.88
C LEU A 121 -49.74 0.62 -8.06
N VAL A 122 -50.33 -0.51 -7.71
CA VAL A 122 -51.78 -0.71 -7.76
C VAL A 122 -52.49 0.28 -6.83
N SER A 123 -51.98 0.47 -5.62
CA SER A 123 -52.57 1.44 -4.67
C SER A 123 -52.54 2.86 -5.19
N VAL A 124 -51.39 3.30 -5.75
CA VAL A 124 -51.27 4.65 -6.34
C VAL A 124 -52.29 4.83 -7.46
N LEU A 125 -52.42 3.85 -8.39
CA LEU A 125 -53.39 3.94 -9.50
C LEU A 125 -54.83 3.98 -8.98
N LEU A 126 -55.18 3.14 -7.99
CA LEU A 126 -56.56 3.08 -7.43
C LEU A 126 -56.92 4.38 -6.70
N PHE A 127 -56.06 4.84 -5.78
CA PHE A 127 -56.33 6.08 -5.02
C PHE A 127 -56.34 7.31 -5.94
N GLY A 128 -55.46 7.37 -6.95
CA GLY A 128 -55.44 8.42 -7.94
C GLY A 128 -56.74 8.47 -8.79
N ALA A 129 -57.42 7.34 -8.98
CA ALA A 129 -58.69 7.27 -9.68
C ALA A 129 -59.92 7.48 -8.76
N LEU A 130 -59.77 7.26 -7.45
CA LEU A 130 -60.84 7.19 -6.49
C LEU A 130 -61.22 8.53 -5.86
N ALA A 131 -60.26 9.36 -5.52
CA ALA A 131 -60.43 10.58 -4.77
C ALA A 131 -59.91 11.82 -5.50
N THR A 132 -60.51 12.99 -5.20
CA THR A 132 -60.05 14.25 -5.71
C THR A 132 -58.66 14.61 -5.12
N ARG A 133 -57.92 15.46 -5.80
CA ARG A 133 -56.60 15.91 -5.35
C ARG A 133 -56.62 16.57 -3.96
N GLU A 134 -57.60 17.36 -3.71
CA GLU A 134 -57.76 18.01 -2.40
C GLU A 134 -57.90 17.02 -1.27
N GLU A 135 -58.70 15.95 -1.46
CA GLU A 135 -58.88 14.86 -0.49
C GLU A 135 -57.59 14.07 -0.31
N LEU A 136 -56.89 13.75 -1.39
CA LEU A 136 -55.59 13.09 -1.33
C LEU A 136 -54.55 13.86 -0.56
N LEU A 137 -54.58 15.18 -0.58
CA LEU A 137 -53.62 16.04 0.12
C LEU A 137 -53.98 16.30 1.57
N THR A 138 -55.27 16.36 1.92
CA THR A 138 -55.76 16.72 3.26
C THR A 138 -56.07 15.53 4.14
N ASN A 139 -56.60 14.45 3.57
CA ASN A 139 -57.06 13.28 4.29
C ASN A 139 -55.99 12.21 4.47
N ARG A 140 -55.37 12.15 5.66
CA ARG A 140 -54.32 11.17 5.96
C ARG A 140 -54.84 9.75 6.16
N LEU A 141 -56.11 9.60 6.47
CA LEU A 141 -56.75 8.31 6.76
C LEU A 141 -57.75 7.87 5.68
N LEU A 142 -57.57 8.38 4.45
CA LEU A 142 -58.43 8.06 3.32
C LEU A 142 -58.61 6.54 3.13
N THR A 143 -57.56 5.75 3.37
CA THR A 143 -57.59 4.29 3.32
C THR A 143 -58.59 3.69 4.29
N ALA A 144 -58.72 4.27 5.47
CA ALA A 144 -59.68 3.81 6.48
C ALA A 144 -61.12 4.25 6.14
N GLU A 145 -61.31 5.44 5.59
CA GLU A 145 -62.62 5.93 5.19
C GLU A 145 -63.22 5.16 4.01
N VAL A 146 -62.36 4.72 3.09
CA VAL A 146 -62.76 3.91 1.94
C VAL A 146 -62.95 2.43 2.30
N ALA A 147 -62.51 2.01 3.48
CA ALA A 147 -62.57 0.60 3.89
C ALA A 147 -63.98 0.09 4.11
N TRP A 148 -64.36 -0.96 3.41
CA TRP A 148 -65.61 -1.66 3.55
C TRP A 148 -65.37 -3.02 4.29
N PRO A 149 -66.21 -3.51 5.18
CA PRO A 149 -67.51 -2.93 5.60
C PRO A 149 -67.38 -1.88 6.74
N VAL A 150 -66.24 -1.85 7.46
CA VAL A 150 -66.08 -0.95 8.62
C VAL A 150 -64.63 -0.41 8.67
N PRO A 151 -64.43 0.92 8.88
CA PRO A 151 -63.10 1.52 9.01
C PRO A 151 -62.22 0.88 10.11
N ALA A 152 -62.83 0.32 11.15
CA ALA A 152 -62.13 -0.34 12.25
C ALA A 152 -61.18 -1.46 11.80
N ILE A 153 -61.47 -2.13 10.70
CA ILE A 153 -60.62 -3.20 10.15
C ILE A 153 -59.25 -2.67 9.77
N VAL A 154 -59.20 -1.49 9.14
CA VAL A 154 -57.94 -0.85 8.74
C VAL A 154 -57.18 -0.36 9.97
N TYR A 155 -57.83 0.21 10.96
CA TYR A 155 -57.19 0.63 12.22
C TYR A 155 -56.55 -0.56 12.95
N VAL A 156 -57.26 -1.70 13.06
CA VAL A 156 -56.72 -2.93 13.65
C VAL A 156 -55.53 -3.43 12.82
N GLY A 157 -55.62 -3.40 11.49
CA GLY A 157 -54.53 -3.79 10.61
C GLY A 157 -53.29 -2.91 10.78
N ILE A 158 -53.45 -1.58 10.88
CA ILE A 158 -52.36 -0.63 11.13
C ILE A 158 -51.69 -0.93 12.48
N ILE A 159 -52.48 -1.12 13.55
CA ILE A 159 -51.95 -1.41 14.90
C ILE A 159 -51.16 -2.73 14.89
N LEU A 160 -51.68 -3.80 14.33
CA LEU A 160 -51.01 -5.09 14.29
C LEU A 160 -49.73 -5.04 13.43
N SER A 161 -49.77 -4.35 12.28
CA SER A 161 -48.65 -4.21 11.38
C SER A 161 -47.54 -3.40 12.04
N THR A 162 -47.84 -2.25 12.62
CA THR A 162 -46.87 -1.38 13.29
C THR A 162 -46.25 -2.05 14.51
N LEU A 163 -47.05 -2.74 15.31
CA LEU A 163 -46.59 -3.51 16.47
C LEU A 163 -45.64 -4.65 16.01
N GLY A 164 -46.03 -5.39 14.97
CA GLY A 164 -45.20 -6.44 14.39
C GLY A 164 -43.86 -5.91 13.85
N ALA A 165 -43.87 -4.78 13.16
CA ALA A 165 -42.65 -4.13 12.65
C ALA A 165 -41.73 -3.67 13.80
N ALA A 166 -42.31 -3.07 14.86
CA ALA A 166 -41.59 -2.65 16.05
C ALA A 166 -40.90 -3.82 16.76
N LEU A 167 -41.65 -4.92 17.01
CA LEU A 167 -41.10 -6.13 17.60
C LEU A 167 -39.99 -6.76 16.77
N GLN A 168 -40.16 -6.79 15.46
CA GLN A 168 -39.14 -7.30 14.57
C GLN A 168 -37.83 -6.47 14.63
N SER A 169 -37.93 -5.16 14.63
CA SER A 169 -36.79 -4.26 14.75
C SER A 169 -36.12 -4.41 16.10
N LEU A 170 -36.88 -4.47 17.16
CA LEU A 170 -36.39 -4.63 18.53
C LEU A 170 -35.75 -6.01 18.80
N THR A 171 -36.04 -7.03 18.01
CA THR A 171 -35.35 -8.33 18.07
C THR A 171 -34.12 -8.37 17.19
N GLY A 172 -34.08 -7.64 16.08
CA GLY A 172 -32.97 -7.64 15.11
C GLY A 172 -31.82 -6.76 15.52
N ALA A 173 -32.09 -5.52 15.92
CA ALA A 173 -31.06 -4.53 16.23
C ALA A 173 -30.15 -4.93 17.41
N PRO A 174 -30.66 -5.43 18.55
CA PRO A 174 -29.82 -5.89 19.66
C PRO A 174 -28.91 -7.06 19.29
N ARG A 175 -29.38 -7.99 18.48
CA ARG A 175 -28.58 -9.14 18.02
C ARG A 175 -27.44 -8.69 17.09
N LEU A 176 -27.70 -7.72 16.22
CA LEU A 176 -26.65 -7.11 15.37
C LEU A 176 -25.63 -6.36 16.23
N LEU A 177 -26.11 -5.61 17.25
CA LEU A 177 -25.21 -4.90 18.17
C LEU A 177 -24.31 -5.87 18.95
N ALA A 178 -24.90 -6.99 19.45
CA ALA A 178 -24.14 -8.02 20.15
C ALA A 178 -23.13 -8.73 19.23
N ALA A 179 -23.49 -8.99 17.97
CA ALA A 179 -22.58 -9.58 16.98
C ALA A 179 -21.38 -8.67 16.72
N ILE A 180 -21.60 -7.37 16.50
CA ILE A 180 -20.53 -6.39 16.33
C ILE A 180 -19.64 -6.28 17.59
N ALA A 181 -20.24 -6.39 18.76
CA ALA A 181 -19.53 -6.38 20.03
C ALA A 181 -18.67 -7.64 20.22
N ASN A 182 -19.15 -8.80 19.81
CA ASN A 182 -18.43 -10.08 19.89
C ASN A 182 -17.22 -10.10 18.93
N ASP A 183 -17.32 -9.44 17.79
CA ASP A 183 -16.22 -9.33 16.80
C ASP A 183 -15.09 -8.39 17.27
N ASP A 184 -15.19 -7.76 18.45
CA ASP A 184 -14.17 -6.85 19.01
C ASP A 184 -13.74 -5.67 18.10
N ILE A 185 -14.55 -5.33 17.10
CA ILE A 185 -14.28 -4.26 16.15
C ILE A 185 -14.20 -2.90 16.87
N LEU A 186 -15.15 -2.67 17.78
CA LEU A 186 -15.24 -1.43 18.55
C LEU A 186 -15.03 -1.70 20.04
N PRO A 187 -13.91 -1.27 20.65
CA PRO A 187 -13.64 -1.52 22.08
C PRO A 187 -14.72 -0.97 23.02
N VAL A 188 -15.43 0.09 22.61
CA VAL A 188 -16.51 0.71 23.39
C VAL A 188 -17.70 -0.23 23.56
N LEU A 189 -17.91 -1.15 22.63
CA LEU A 189 -19.06 -2.08 22.65
C LEU A 189 -18.84 -3.34 23.48
N LYS A 190 -17.72 -3.51 24.17
CA LYS A 190 -17.41 -4.70 25.00
C LYS A 190 -18.50 -5.05 26.00
N TYR A 191 -19.24 -4.05 26.51
CA TYR A 191 -20.32 -4.25 27.47
C TYR A 191 -21.51 -5.01 26.90
N PHE A 192 -21.65 -5.05 25.57
CA PHE A 192 -22.76 -5.73 24.88
C PHE A 192 -22.40 -7.13 24.39
N LYS A 193 -21.23 -7.65 24.76
CA LYS A 193 -20.85 -9.03 24.42
C LYS A 193 -21.74 -10.03 25.05
N VAL A 194 -22.08 -11.07 24.31
CA VAL A 194 -22.94 -12.17 24.75
C VAL A 194 -22.22 -13.49 24.48
N SER A 195 -22.25 -14.42 25.41
CA SER A 195 -21.75 -15.78 25.21
C SER A 195 -22.58 -16.54 24.18
N GLU A 196 -22.00 -17.58 23.58
CA GLU A 196 -22.67 -18.39 22.57
C GLU A 196 -23.98 -18.95 23.11
N GLY A 197 -25.09 -18.67 22.41
CA GLY A 197 -26.45 -19.09 22.79
C GLY A 197 -27.15 -18.21 23.81
N GLY A 198 -26.54 -17.15 24.32
CA GLY A 198 -27.17 -16.21 25.24
C GLY A 198 -28.05 -15.16 24.54
N GLU A 199 -29.04 -14.64 25.24
CA GLU A 199 -29.85 -13.53 24.73
C GLU A 199 -29.25 -12.17 25.12
N PRO A 200 -29.25 -11.18 24.19
CA PRO A 200 -28.60 -9.89 24.39
C PRO A 200 -29.45 -8.89 25.20
N HIS A 201 -29.75 -9.20 26.48
CA HIS A 201 -30.63 -8.38 27.32
C HIS A 201 -30.15 -6.92 27.44
N LEU A 202 -28.84 -6.69 27.65
CA LEU A 202 -28.31 -5.34 27.82
C LEU A 202 -28.40 -4.53 26.51
N ALA A 203 -28.11 -5.16 25.37
CA ALA A 203 -28.28 -4.55 24.07
C ALA A 203 -29.74 -4.23 23.74
N THR A 204 -30.68 -5.12 24.15
CA THR A 204 -32.14 -4.90 24.01
C THR A 204 -32.59 -3.69 24.81
N LEU A 205 -32.14 -3.58 26.07
CA LEU A 205 -32.48 -2.45 26.93
C LEU A 205 -31.91 -1.13 26.39
N PHE A 206 -30.71 -1.14 25.89
CA PHE A 206 -30.08 0.02 25.26
C PHE A 206 -30.80 0.46 23.98
N THR A 207 -31.16 -0.48 23.11
CA THR A 207 -31.91 -0.16 21.88
C THR A 207 -33.33 0.35 22.22
N ALA A 208 -33.99 -0.23 23.21
CA ALA A 208 -35.28 0.26 23.66
C ALA A 208 -35.21 1.69 24.21
N PHE A 209 -34.15 2.02 24.96
CA PHE A 209 -33.91 3.38 25.46
C PHE A 209 -33.77 4.39 24.33
N ILE A 210 -33.01 4.06 23.29
CA ILE A 210 -32.87 4.93 22.07
C ILE A 210 -34.23 5.10 21.39
N CYS A 211 -35.00 4.01 21.23
CA CYS A 211 -36.33 4.08 20.63
C CYS A 211 -37.29 5.00 21.42
N ILE A 212 -37.29 4.91 22.76
CA ILE A 212 -38.06 5.80 23.62
C ILE A 212 -37.65 7.27 23.40
N GLY A 213 -36.35 7.55 23.34
CA GLY A 213 -35.86 8.88 23.04
C GLY A 213 -36.38 9.43 21.70
N CYS A 214 -36.38 8.61 20.65
CA CYS A 214 -36.94 8.98 19.35
C CYS A 214 -38.46 9.23 19.41
N VAL A 215 -39.22 8.43 20.19
CA VAL A 215 -40.66 8.62 20.34
C VAL A 215 -40.98 9.91 21.07
N VAL A 216 -40.18 10.31 22.06
CA VAL A 216 -40.37 11.57 22.82
C VAL A 216 -40.24 12.80 21.93
N ILE A 217 -39.46 12.74 20.85
CA ILE A 217 -39.37 13.83 19.88
C ILE A 217 -40.71 14.15 19.22
N GLY A 218 -41.58 13.15 19.07
CA GLY A 218 -43.00 13.31 18.70
C GLY A 218 -43.27 13.75 17.26
N ASN A 219 -42.25 14.04 16.46
CA ASN A 219 -42.40 14.46 15.06
C ASN A 219 -41.69 13.49 14.11
N LEU A 220 -42.48 12.72 13.37
CA LEU A 220 -41.99 11.71 12.43
C LEU A 220 -41.27 12.35 11.26
N ASP A 221 -41.71 13.50 10.78
CA ASP A 221 -41.17 14.19 9.61
C ASP A 221 -39.72 14.69 9.85
N LEU A 222 -39.38 14.92 11.13
CA LEU A 222 -38.02 15.33 11.51
C LEU A 222 -37.05 14.13 11.56
N ILE A 223 -37.55 12.97 11.98
CA ILE A 223 -36.73 11.76 12.16
C ILE A 223 -36.53 11.02 10.85
N THR A 224 -37.54 11.02 9.97
CA THR A 224 -37.56 10.26 8.72
C THR A 224 -36.37 10.54 7.78
N PRO A 225 -35.98 11.78 7.51
CA PRO A 225 -34.81 12.04 6.66
C PRO A 225 -33.51 11.48 7.24
N THR A 226 -33.35 11.56 8.56
CA THR A 226 -32.14 11.04 9.25
C THR A 226 -32.08 9.52 9.14
N ILE A 227 -33.17 8.81 9.38
CA ILE A 227 -33.27 7.36 9.22
C ILE A 227 -32.96 6.97 7.78
N THR A 228 -33.50 7.67 6.81
CA THR A 228 -33.26 7.44 5.39
C THR A 228 -31.78 7.51 5.06
N MET A 229 -31.06 8.51 5.59
CA MET A 229 -29.60 8.64 5.37
C MET A 229 -28.81 7.45 5.89
N PHE A 230 -29.15 6.95 7.08
CA PHE A 230 -28.47 5.75 7.63
C PHE A 230 -28.76 4.48 6.84
N PHE A 231 -29.98 4.29 6.36
CA PHE A 231 -30.29 3.15 5.50
C PHE A 231 -29.56 3.22 4.16
N LEU A 232 -29.56 4.37 3.49
CA LEU A 232 -28.85 4.57 2.23
C LEU A 232 -27.35 4.38 2.39
N LEU A 233 -26.77 4.88 3.49
CA LEU A 233 -25.35 4.68 3.80
C LEU A 233 -25.02 3.20 4.03
N CYS A 234 -25.88 2.48 4.74
CA CYS A 234 -25.75 1.04 4.95
C CYS A 234 -25.80 0.28 3.61
N TYR A 235 -26.78 0.58 2.76
CA TYR A 235 -26.89 -0.06 1.46
C TYR A 235 -25.74 0.29 0.53
N ALA A 236 -25.27 1.53 0.57
CA ALA A 236 -24.08 1.94 -0.17
C ALA A 236 -22.84 1.15 0.29
N GLY A 237 -22.67 1.01 1.61
CA GLY A 237 -21.57 0.24 2.20
C GLY A 237 -21.58 -1.23 1.80
N VAL A 238 -22.74 -1.89 1.86
CA VAL A 238 -22.89 -3.30 1.44
C VAL A 238 -22.60 -3.48 -0.04
N ASN A 239 -23.14 -2.62 -0.90
CA ASN A 239 -22.88 -2.66 -2.33
C ASN A 239 -21.41 -2.38 -2.66
N LEU A 240 -20.78 -1.42 -1.97
CA LEU A 240 -19.37 -1.12 -2.14
C LEU A 240 -18.47 -2.28 -1.71
N SER A 241 -18.79 -2.93 -0.59
CA SER A 241 -18.08 -4.13 -0.13
C SER A 241 -18.19 -5.28 -1.12
N CYS A 242 -19.39 -5.51 -1.66
CA CYS A 242 -19.63 -6.52 -2.70
C CYS A 242 -18.83 -6.23 -3.97
N PHE A 243 -18.82 -4.97 -4.42
CA PHE A 243 -18.01 -4.52 -5.56
C PHE A 243 -16.51 -4.74 -5.32
N LEU A 244 -15.99 -4.38 -4.15
CA LEU A 244 -14.58 -4.54 -3.82
C LEU A 244 -14.16 -6.01 -3.77
N LEU A 245 -14.97 -6.87 -3.13
CA LEU A 245 -14.69 -8.32 -3.06
C LEU A 245 -14.66 -8.97 -4.44
N ASP A 246 -15.54 -8.54 -5.33
CA ASP A 246 -15.60 -9.02 -6.72
C ASP A 246 -14.41 -8.51 -7.55
N LEU A 247 -14.06 -7.22 -7.40
CA LEU A 247 -12.92 -6.62 -8.08
C LEU A 247 -11.59 -7.25 -7.65
N LEU A 248 -11.50 -7.67 -6.39
CA LEU A 248 -10.30 -8.26 -5.80
C LEU A 248 -10.14 -9.75 -6.10
N ASP A 249 -11.13 -10.40 -6.71
CA ASP A 249 -11.14 -11.86 -6.92
C ASP A 249 -10.76 -12.61 -5.64
N ALA A 250 -11.32 -12.21 -4.50
CA ALA A 250 -10.98 -12.79 -3.20
C ALA A 250 -11.27 -14.31 -3.20
N PRO A 251 -10.31 -15.18 -2.78
CA PRO A 251 -10.48 -16.63 -2.89
C PRO A 251 -11.67 -17.19 -2.11
N SER A 252 -12.09 -16.48 -1.05
CA SER A 252 -13.27 -16.79 -0.24
C SER A 252 -14.57 -16.27 -0.81
N TRP A 253 -14.52 -15.35 -1.77
CA TRP A 253 -15.68 -14.73 -2.38
C TRP A 253 -16.26 -15.62 -3.49
N ARG A 254 -17.44 -16.19 -3.26
CA ARG A 254 -18.11 -17.11 -4.18
C ARG A 254 -19.61 -16.80 -4.28
N PRO A 255 -19.99 -15.71 -5.00
CA PRO A 255 -21.39 -15.36 -5.19
C PRO A 255 -22.11 -16.48 -5.95
N ARG A 256 -23.24 -16.97 -5.39
CA ARG A 256 -24.04 -18.03 -6.02
C ARG A 256 -25.12 -17.51 -6.97
N TRP A 257 -25.38 -16.21 -6.92
CA TRP A 257 -26.39 -15.60 -7.78
C TRP A 257 -25.93 -15.57 -9.23
N ARG A 258 -26.70 -16.16 -10.12
CA ARG A 258 -26.34 -16.29 -11.56
C ARG A 258 -26.16 -14.94 -12.27
N PHE A 259 -26.88 -13.91 -11.84
CA PHE A 259 -26.85 -12.56 -12.44
C PHE A 259 -25.97 -11.61 -11.65
N HIS A 260 -25.14 -12.14 -10.76
CA HIS A 260 -24.17 -11.31 -10.03
C HIS A 260 -23.12 -10.75 -11.00
N HIS A 261 -22.90 -9.44 -10.91
CA HIS A 261 -21.85 -8.76 -11.67
C HIS A 261 -21.37 -7.55 -10.88
N TRP A 262 -20.08 -7.31 -10.85
CA TRP A 262 -19.45 -6.22 -10.11
C TRP A 262 -20.03 -4.83 -10.45
N SER A 263 -20.41 -4.61 -11.72
CA SER A 263 -20.97 -3.33 -12.17
C SER A 263 -22.33 -3.03 -11.53
N LEU A 264 -23.17 -4.04 -11.26
CA LEU A 264 -24.47 -3.85 -10.60
C LEU A 264 -24.28 -3.37 -9.16
N SER A 265 -23.31 -3.93 -8.46
CA SER A 265 -22.95 -3.49 -7.09
C SER A 265 -22.41 -2.06 -7.08
N LEU A 266 -21.56 -1.71 -8.04
CA LEU A 266 -21.05 -0.34 -8.16
C LEU A 266 -22.18 0.65 -8.47
N ILE A 267 -23.05 0.33 -9.43
CA ILE A 267 -24.21 1.17 -9.77
C ILE A 267 -25.13 1.32 -8.56
N GLY A 268 -25.40 0.22 -7.82
CA GLY A 268 -26.18 0.27 -6.59
C GLY A 268 -25.60 1.21 -5.54
N ALA A 269 -24.30 1.14 -5.31
CA ALA A 269 -23.62 2.06 -4.39
C ALA A 269 -23.73 3.53 -4.84
N LEU A 270 -23.49 3.80 -6.12
CA LEU A 270 -23.58 5.15 -6.69
C LEU A 270 -24.99 5.70 -6.60
N ILE A 271 -26.03 4.91 -6.93
CA ILE A 271 -27.42 5.33 -6.83
C ILE A 271 -27.76 5.69 -5.37
N CYS A 272 -27.35 4.89 -4.38
CA CYS A 272 -27.56 5.23 -2.98
C CYS A 272 -26.96 6.58 -2.59
N ILE A 273 -25.72 6.84 -3.02
CA ILE A 273 -25.03 8.11 -2.75
C ILE A 273 -25.75 9.28 -3.46
N VAL A 274 -26.14 9.10 -4.72
CA VAL A 274 -26.88 10.14 -5.47
C VAL A 274 -28.21 10.46 -4.78
N ILE A 275 -28.96 9.46 -4.37
CA ILE A 275 -30.22 9.66 -3.64
C ILE A 275 -30.01 10.41 -2.32
N MET A 276 -28.95 10.10 -1.57
CA MET A 276 -28.59 10.83 -0.35
C MET A 276 -28.41 12.33 -0.63
N PHE A 277 -27.68 12.69 -1.67
CA PHE A 277 -27.48 14.10 -2.06
C PHE A 277 -28.75 14.78 -2.58
N LEU A 278 -29.59 14.03 -3.30
CA LEU A 278 -30.89 14.55 -3.79
C LEU A 278 -31.85 14.86 -2.64
N ILE A 279 -31.86 14.04 -1.58
CA ILE A 279 -32.76 14.24 -0.43
C ILE A 279 -32.29 15.44 0.40
N SER A 280 -31.03 15.44 0.82
CA SER A 280 -30.50 16.52 1.64
C SER A 280 -28.97 16.54 1.62
N TRP A 281 -28.41 17.63 1.13
CA TRP A 281 -26.98 17.83 1.04
C TRP A 281 -26.29 17.88 2.41
N SER A 282 -26.89 18.61 3.36
CA SER A 282 -26.32 18.80 4.71
C SER A 282 -26.30 17.49 5.52
N PHE A 283 -27.41 16.76 5.53
CA PHE A 283 -27.46 15.47 6.23
C PHE A 283 -26.53 14.42 5.59
N THR A 284 -26.35 14.47 4.29
CA THR A 284 -25.41 13.59 3.58
C THR A 284 -23.98 13.83 4.02
N VAL A 285 -23.53 15.09 4.05
CA VAL A 285 -22.18 15.46 4.49
C VAL A 285 -21.94 15.01 5.94
N VAL A 286 -22.89 15.28 6.82
CA VAL A 286 -22.79 14.85 8.24
C VAL A 286 -22.72 13.33 8.36
N SER A 287 -23.54 12.59 7.62
CA SER A 287 -23.54 11.11 7.66
C SER A 287 -22.25 10.51 7.12
N LEU A 288 -21.71 11.05 6.02
CA LEU A 288 -20.42 10.62 5.46
C LEU A 288 -19.25 10.99 6.38
N ALA A 289 -19.29 12.17 7.01
CA ALA A 289 -18.28 12.57 7.99
C ALA A 289 -18.27 11.63 9.21
N LEU A 290 -19.46 11.29 9.73
CA LEU A 290 -19.63 10.36 10.85
C LEU A 290 -19.10 8.95 10.47
N ALA A 291 -19.46 8.45 9.29
CA ALA A 291 -18.97 7.17 8.80
C ALA A 291 -17.44 7.15 8.65
N SER A 292 -16.86 8.22 8.10
CA SER A 292 -15.41 8.37 7.96
C SER A 292 -14.71 8.42 9.32
N LEU A 293 -15.30 9.10 10.30
CA LEU A 293 -14.77 9.18 11.66
C LEU A 293 -14.81 7.82 12.36
N ILE A 294 -15.90 7.06 12.21
CA ILE A 294 -16.00 5.70 12.72
C ILE A 294 -14.97 4.79 12.06
N TYR A 295 -14.83 4.87 10.74
CA TYR A 295 -13.80 4.11 10.00
C TYR A 295 -12.39 4.44 10.50
N TYR A 296 -12.07 5.73 10.65
CA TYR A 296 -10.77 6.17 11.17
C TYR A 296 -10.52 5.67 12.59
N TYR A 297 -11.53 5.73 13.45
CA TYR A 297 -11.44 5.21 14.81
C TYR A 297 -11.18 3.70 14.85
N VAL A 298 -11.91 2.94 14.02
CA VAL A 298 -11.71 1.48 13.89
C VAL A 298 -10.33 1.15 13.33
N SER A 299 -9.84 1.92 12.37
CA SER A 299 -8.53 1.72 11.78
C SER A 299 -7.38 1.89 12.79
N ILE A 300 -7.54 2.82 13.77
CA ILE A 300 -6.49 3.09 14.77
C ILE A 300 -6.62 2.19 15.99
N LYS A 301 -7.82 2.01 16.52
CA LYS A 301 -8.06 1.36 17.82
C LYS A 301 -8.79 0.02 17.72
N GLY A 302 -9.35 -0.30 16.56
CA GLY A 302 -9.98 -1.58 16.33
C GLY A 302 -8.91 -2.68 16.41
N LYS A 303 -9.16 -3.71 17.19
CA LYS A 303 -8.42 -4.94 17.05
C LYS A 303 -8.85 -5.53 15.70
N ALA A 304 -7.98 -5.47 14.70
CA ALA A 304 -8.16 -6.24 13.50
C ALA A 304 -8.19 -7.71 13.95
N GLY A 305 -9.39 -8.27 14.09
CA GLY A 305 -9.55 -9.70 14.27
C GLY A 305 -8.98 -10.44 13.05
N ASP A 306 -9.07 -11.74 13.01
CA ASP A 306 -8.57 -12.61 11.94
C ASP A 306 -9.11 -12.30 10.53
N TRP A 307 -10.05 -11.35 10.43
CA TRP A 307 -10.70 -10.92 9.19
C TRP A 307 -9.83 -10.06 8.28
N GLY A 308 -8.77 -9.44 8.80
CA GLY A 308 -7.93 -8.51 8.05
C GLY A 308 -8.67 -7.22 7.65
N ASP A 309 -7.91 -6.31 7.07
CA ASP A 309 -8.44 -5.07 6.50
C ASP A 309 -8.76 -5.31 5.01
N GLY A 310 -10.01 -5.14 4.59
CA GLY A 310 -10.44 -5.30 3.20
C GLY A 310 -9.67 -4.41 2.23
N PHE A 311 -9.26 -3.21 2.67
CA PHE A 311 -8.42 -2.33 1.87
C PHE A 311 -6.99 -2.85 1.71
N LYS A 312 -6.42 -3.55 2.71
CA LYS A 312 -5.10 -4.20 2.56
C LYS A 312 -5.14 -5.28 1.48
N SER A 313 -6.21 -6.04 1.39
CA SER A 313 -6.42 -7.01 0.30
C SER A 313 -6.53 -6.31 -1.06
N ALA A 314 -7.17 -5.14 -1.12
CA ALA A 314 -7.22 -4.32 -2.34
C ALA A 314 -5.83 -3.83 -2.75
N TYR A 315 -5.05 -3.28 -1.82
CA TYR A 315 -3.68 -2.86 -2.08
C TYR A 315 -2.80 -4.02 -2.53
N PHE A 316 -2.96 -5.20 -1.94
CA PHE A 316 -2.23 -6.40 -2.35
C PHE A 316 -2.54 -6.80 -3.80
N GLN A 317 -3.82 -6.85 -4.19
CA GLN A 317 -4.22 -7.16 -5.56
C GLN A 317 -3.77 -6.10 -6.56
N LEU A 318 -3.85 -4.81 -6.18
CA LEU A 318 -3.32 -3.72 -7.00
C LEU A 318 -1.81 -3.85 -7.20
N ALA A 319 -1.08 -4.18 -6.13
CA ALA A 319 0.36 -4.42 -6.20
C ALA A 319 0.69 -5.60 -7.12
N LEU A 320 -0.04 -6.72 -7.01
CA LEU A 320 0.13 -7.88 -7.90
C LEU A 320 -0.15 -7.54 -9.37
N ARG A 321 -1.24 -6.83 -9.65
CA ARG A 321 -1.56 -6.39 -11.02
C ARG A 321 -0.49 -5.46 -11.56
N SER A 322 -0.03 -4.51 -10.74
CA SER A 322 1.06 -3.59 -11.09
C SER A 322 2.36 -4.33 -11.37
N LEU A 323 2.74 -5.29 -10.53
CA LEU A 323 3.92 -6.13 -10.73
C LEU A 323 3.86 -6.94 -12.03
N ARG A 324 2.70 -7.54 -12.32
CA ARG A 324 2.50 -8.28 -13.58
C ARG A 324 2.60 -7.37 -14.80
N SER A 325 2.02 -6.19 -14.72
CA SER A 325 2.10 -5.19 -15.80
C SER A 325 3.53 -4.69 -16.03
N LEU A 326 4.29 -4.46 -14.94
CA LEU A 326 5.68 -4.04 -15.02
C LEU A 326 6.60 -5.14 -15.56
N GLY A 327 6.31 -6.42 -15.29
CA GLY A 327 7.11 -7.55 -15.75
C GLY A 327 7.12 -7.75 -17.26
N ALA A 328 6.11 -7.25 -17.96
CA ALA A 328 5.99 -7.36 -19.42
C ALA A 328 6.81 -6.28 -20.18
N ASN A 329 7.18 -5.19 -19.53
CA ASN A 329 7.87 -4.07 -20.15
C ASN A 329 9.34 -4.02 -19.74
N GLN A 330 10.25 -3.93 -20.71
CA GLN A 330 11.65 -3.62 -20.42
C GLN A 330 11.71 -2.23 -19.74
N VAL A 331 12.43 -2.16 -18.61
CA VAL A 331 12.62 -0.90 -17.90
C VAL A 331 13.46 0.01 -18.79
N HIS A 332 12.85 1.07 -19.30
CA HIS A 332 13.59 2.09 -20.04
C HIS A 332 14.62 2.75 -19.12
N PRO A 333 15.87 3.00 -19.57
CA PRO A 333 16.92 3.61 -18.73
C PRO A 333 16.49 4.87 -18.00
N LYS A 334 15.62 5.68 -18.60
CA LYS A 334 15.04 6.90 -17.99
C LYS A 334 14.23 6.62 -16.73
N ASN A 335 13.68 5.41 -16.59
CA ASN A 335 12.88 4.96 -15.44
C ASN A 335 13.68 4.05 -14.50
N TRP A 336 15.00 4.04 -14.62
CA TRP A 336 15.85 3.27 -13.75
C TRP A 336 15.88 3.89 -12.34
N TYR A 337 15.65 3.07 -11.32
CA TYR A 337 15.74 3.45 -9.91
C TYR A 337 16.72 2.54 -9.20
N PRO A 338 17.50 3.05 -8.24
CA PRO A 338 18.29 2.20 -7.37
C PRO A 338 17.38 1.40 -6.45
N ILE A 339 17.51 0.08 -6.49
CA ILE A 339 16.91 -0.87 -5.55
C ILE A 339 18.08 -1.56 -4.85
N PRO A 340 18.56 -0.97 -3.73
CA PRO A 340 19.72 -1.49 -3.06
C PRO A 340 19.43 -2.76 -2.28
N LEU A 341 20.30 -3.76 -2.46
CA LEU A 341 20.48 -4.89 -1.57
C LEU A 341 21.55 -4.50 -0.55
N VAL A 342 21.13 -4.20 0.67
CA VAL A 342 22.01 -3.75 1.75
C VAL A 342 22.46 -4.96 2.55
N PHE A 343 23.75 -5.24 2.51
CA PHE A 343 24.35 -6.34 3.26
C PHE A 343 24.72 -5.88 4.67
N CYS A 344 23.86 -6.18 5.64
CA CYS A 344 23.88 -5.57 6.98
C CYS A 344 25.08 -5.95 7.82
N ARG A 345 25.53 -7.20 7.75
CA ARG A 345 26.62 -7.76 8.56
C ARG A 345 27.61 -8.57 7.69
N PRO A 346 28.28 -7.94 6.74
CA PRO A 346 29.24 -8.70 5.92
C PRO A 346 30.52 -9.05 6.68
N TRP A 347 30.98 -8.17 7.58
CA TRP A 347 32.28 -8.29 8.25
C TRP A 347 32.24 -7.78 9.69
N GLY A 348 32.87 -8.54 10.59
CA GLY A 348 33.04 -8.15 12.00
C GLY A 348 31.77 -8.31 12.85
N LYS A 349 31.94 -8.18 14.17
CA LYS A 349 30.84 -8.27 15.13
C LYS A 349 30.22 -6.90 15.36
N LEU A 350 28.91 -6.79 15.18
CA LEU A 350 28.12 -5.67 15.68
C LEU A 350 27.74 -5.90 17.15
N PRO A 351 27.43 -4.86 17.93
CA PRO A 351 26.82 -5.03 19.25
C PRO A 351 25.58 -5.92 19.17
N GLU A 352 25.31 -6.72 20.20
CA GLU A 352 24.26 -7.76 20.18
C GLU A 352 22.87 -7.24 19.81
N ASN A 353 22.57 -6.00 20.14
CA ASN A 353 21.26 -5.38 19.89
C ASN A 353 21.18 -4.59 18.56
N VAL A 354 22.22 -4.63 17.72
CA VAL A 354 22.27 -3.86 16.47
C VAL A 354 22.36 -4.81 15.27
N PRO A 355 21.25 -5.11 14.59
CA PRO A 355 21.23 -6.06 13.50
C PRO A 355 21.83 -5.54 12.19
N CYS A 356 21.98 -4.23 12.04
CA CYS A 356 22.60 -3.57 10.89
C CYS A 356 23.43 -2.39 11.35
N HIS A 357 24.55 -2.13 10.67
CA HIS A 357 25.37 -0.95 10.99
C HIS A 357 24.52 0.34 10.80
N PRO A 358 24.38 1.20 11.84
CA PRO A 358 23.46 2.35 11.81
C PRO A 358 23.70 3.27 10.62
N LYS A 359 24.96 3.55 10.33
CA LYS A 359 25.38 4.43 9.24
C LYS A 359 25.19 3.81 7.85
N LEU A 360 25.20 2.48 7.75
CA LEU A 360 24.89 1.78 6.49
C LEU A 360 23.40 1.88 6.15
N ALA A 361 22.53 1.82 7.15
CA ALA A 361 21.11 2.07 6.98
C ALA A 361 20.84 3.53 6.57
N ASP A 362 21.51 4.50 7.20
CA ASP A 362 21.42 5.91 6.85
C ASP A 362 21.92 6.15 5.39
N PHE A 363 23.02 5.50 5.00
CA PHE A 363 23.53 5.56 3.62
C PHE A 363 22.52 4.98 2.62
N ALA A 364 21.89 3.85 2.93
CA ALA A 364 20.88 3.25 2.06
C ALA A 364 19.70 4.21 1.82
N ASN A 365 19.31 5.00 2.83
CA ASN A 365 18.33 6.06 2.67
C ASN A 365 18.83 7.22 1.79
N CYS A 366 20.14 7.48 1.76
CA CYS A 366 20.72 8.50 0.85
C CYS A 366 20.60 8.10 -0.62
N MET A 367 20.55 6.83 -0.95
CA MET A 367 20.40 6.35 -2.33
C MET A 367 18.99 6.52 -2.91
N LYS A 368 18.02 6.95 -2.11
CA LYS A 368 16.62 7.12 -2.53
C LYS A 368 16.26 8.60 -2.66
N LYS A 369 15.52 8.96 -3.70
CA LYS A 369 14.85 10.26 -3.78
C LYS A 369 13.58 10.19 -2.93
N LYS A 370 13.23 11.27 -2.18
CA LYS A 370 12.07 11.33 -1.25
C LYS A 370 10.87 10.46 -1.68
N GLY A 371 10.53 9.44 -0.87
CA GLY A 371 9.36 8.58 -1.06
C GLY A 371 9.38 7.65 -2.29
N ARG A 372 10.55 7.46 -2.93
CA ARG A 372 10.65 6.61 -4.13
C ARG A 372 11.81 5.63 -4.00
N GLY A 373 11.48 4.38 -3.91
CA GLY A 373 12.44 3.27 -3.88
C GLY A 373 12.30 2.42 -2.63
N MET A 374 12.66 1.16 -2.75
CA MET A 374 12.65 0.17 -1.69
C MET A 374 14.05 -0.40 -1.55
N SER A 375 14.55 -0.56 -0.32
CA SER A 375 15.79 -1.26 -0.04
C SER A 375 15.52 -2.66 0.50
N MET A 376 16.39 -3.60 0.18
CA MET A 376 16.34 -4.94 0.75
C MET A 376 17.51 -5.09 1.72
N PHE A 377 17.21 -5.23 2.99
CA PHE A 377 18.21 -5.40 4.05
C PHE A 377 18.41 -6.88 4.34
N VAL A 378 19.63 -7.34 4.15
CA VAL A 378 19.92 -8.77 4.22
C VAL A 378 21.06 -9.02 5.18
N SER A 379 20.93 -10.09 5.97
CA SER A 379 22.02 -10.66 6.75
C SER A 379 22.08 -12.16 6.54
N ILE A 380 23.28 -12.72 6.63
CA ILE A 380 23.53 -14.14 6.49
C ILE A 380 24.03 -14.66 7.83
N ILE A 381 23.55 -15.84 8.22
CA ILE A 381 23.98 -16.58 9.38
C ILE A 381 24.67 -17.85 8.87
N ASP A 382 25.94 -18.01 9.22
CA ASP A 382 26.71 -19.19 8.83
C ASP A 382 26.31 -20.39 9.71
N GLY A 383 25.94 -21.51 9.09
CA GLY A 383 25.58 -22.72 9.80
C GLY A 383 24.54 -23.60 9.11
N ASP A 384 24.02 -24.58 9.83
CA ASP A 384 22.98 -25.47 9.35
C ASP A 384 21.58 -24.84 9.51
N TYR A 385 20.79 -24.93 8.44
CA TYR A 385 19.44 -24.34 8.42
C TYR A 385 18.50 -24.98 9.44
N HIS A 386 18.60 -26.30 9.66
CA HIS A 386 17.70 -27.01 10.59
C HIS A 386 17.93 -26.58 12.05
N GLU A 387 19.16 -26.26 12.39
CA GLU A 387 19.52 -25.82 13.74
C GLU A 387 19.20 -24.34 13.99
N LEU A 388 19.42 -23.49 12.98
CA LEU A 388 19.37 -22.02 13.12
C LEU A 388 18.09 -21.38 12.55
N ALA A 389 17.11 -22.15 12.10
CA ALA A 389 15.90 -21.61 11.46
C ALA A 389 15.07 -20.70 12.40
N GLU A 390 14.97 -21.03 13.68
CA GLU A 390 14.24 -20.20 14.65
C GLU A 390 15.02 -18.92 14.98
N ASP A 391 16.32 -19.00 15.13
CA ASP A 391 17.19 -17.87 15.37
C ASP A 391 17.15 -16.90 14.17
N ALA A 392 17.10 -17.42 12.96
CA ALA A 392 16.93 -16.61 11.75
C ALA A 392 15.59 -15.85 11.72
N LYS A 393 14.50 -16.48 12.16
CA LYS A 393 13.20 -15.79 12.28
C LYS A 393 13.22 -14.68 13.32
N ILE A 394 13.85 -14.93 14.46
CA ILE A 394 14.00 -13.92 15.51
C ILE A 394 14.86 -12.75 15.00
N ALA A 395 15.99 -13.04 14.37
CA ALA A 395 16.88 -12.05 13.78
C ALA A 395 16.19 -11.23 12.67
N CYS A 396 15.36 -11.86 11.85
CA CYS A 396 14.57 -11.19 10.81
C CYS A 396 13.57 -10.19 11.41
N ARG A 397 12.87 -10.56 12.47
CA ARG A 397 11.97 -9.64 13.18
C ARG A 397 12.73 -8.47 13.82
N GLN A 398 13.89 -8.73 14.42
CA GLN A 398 14.74 -7.68 14.99
C GLN A 398 15.22 -6.71 13.91
N LEU A 399 15.68 -7.23 12.77
CA LEU A 399 16.11 -6.41 11.64
C LEU A 399 14.95 -5.59 11.08
N SER A 400 13.76 -6.17 10.90
CA SER A 400 12.57 -5.46 10.45
C SER A 400 12.20 -4.32 11.39
N THR A 401 12.15 -4.60 12.71
CA THR A 401 11.86 -3.56 13.72
C THR A 401 12.90 -2.45 13.71
N TYR A 402 14.17 -2.80 13.50
CA TYR A 402 15.26 -1.84 13.45
C TYR A 402 15.17 -0.93 12.21
N ILE A 403 14.82 -1.49 11.05
CA ILE A 403 14.61 -0.74 9.81
C ILE A 403 13.45 0.25 9.97
N ASP A 404 12.34 -0.20 10.57
CA ASP A 404 11.18 0.65 10.86
C ASP A 404 11.55 1.79 11.82
N TYR A 405 12.32 1.50 12.87
CA TYR A 405 12.85 2.50 13.81
C TYR A 405 13.73 3.55 13.12
N LYS A 406 14.55 3.12 12.15
CA LYS A 406 15.40 3.99 11.33
C LYS A 406 14.65 4.72 10.21
N ASN A 407 13.34 4.53 10.12
CA ASN A 407 12.51 5.11 9.08
C ASN A 407 13.01 4.78 7.65
N CYS A 408 13.51 3.55 7.49
CA CYS A 408 13.97 3.04 6.20
C CYS A 408 12.83 2.32 5.49
N GLU A 409 12.46 2.76 4.29
CA GLU A 409 11.54 2.03 3.44
C GLU A 409 12.22 0.79 2.85
N GLY A 410 11.95 -0.37 3.42
CA GLY A 410 12.63 -1.60 2.98
C GLY A 410 12.02 -2.88 3.55
N VAL A 411 12.57 -3.99 3.11
CA VAL A 411 12.23 -5.33 3.56
C VAL A 411 13.47 -5.97 4.18
N ALA A 412 13.29 -6.68 5.29
CA ALA A 412 14.35 -7.41 5.97
C ALA A 412 14.27 -8.91 5.63
N GLU A 413 15.41 -9.51 5.33
CA GLU A 413 15.53 -10.95 5.10
C GLU A 413 16.80 -11.50 5.75
N ILE A 414 16.68 -12.66 6.38
CA ILE A 414 17.79 -13.37 6.97
C ILE A 414 17.89 -14.76 6.32
N VAL A 415 19.07 -15.09 5.87
CA VAL A 415 19.34 -16.37 5.22
C VAL A 415 20.36 -17.15 6.04
N VAL A 416 20.09 -18.43 6.30
CA VAL A 416 21.06 -19.37 6.87
C VAL A 416 21.70 -20.16 5.74
N ALA A 417 23.02 -20.18 5.71
CA ALA A 417 23.77 -20.90 4.69
C ALA A 417 25.07 -21.48 5.28
N PRO A 418 25.63 -22.54 4.69
CA PRO A 418 26.87 -23.14 5.17
C PRO A 418 28.06 -22.18 5.18
N THR A 419 28.11 -21.29 4.17
CA THR A 419 29.09 -20.21 4.09
C THR A 419 28.43 -18.89 3.70
N MET A 420 29.04 -17.79 4.10
CA MET A 420 28.57 -16.46 3.73
C MET A 420 28.53 -16.25 2.20
N ALA A 421 29.50 -16.78 1.47
CA ALA A 421 29.55 -16.68 0.02
C ALA A 421 28.39 -17.43 -0.67
N ASP A 422 28.05 -18.63 -0.19
CA ASP A 422 26.94 -19.41 -0.74
C ASP A 422 25.59 -18.78 -0.42
N GLY A 423 25.43 -18.27 0.80
CA GLY A 423 24.25 -17.52 1.18
C GLY A 423 24.05 -16.27 0.32
N PHE A 424 25.10 -15.50 0.10
CA PHE A 424 25.07 -14.32 -0.75
C PHE A 424 24.70 -14.67 -2.21
N ARG A 425 25.33 -15.72 -2.75
CA ARG A 425 25.04 -16.22 -4.10
C ARG A 425 23.58 -16.62 -4.27
N GLY A 426 23.02 -17.30 -3.27
CA GLY A 426 21.60 -17.63 -3.24
C GLY A 426 20.71 -16.40 -3.26
N ILE A 427 21.00 -15.40 -2.41
CA ILE A 427 20.25 -14.15 -2.31
C ILE A 427 20.28 -13.37 -3.64
N VAL A 428 21.44 -13.19 -4.23
CA VAL A 428 21.60 -12.40 -5.48
C VAL A 428 20.78 -13.01 -6.63
N GLN A 429 20.60 -14.32 -6.65
CA GLN A 429 19.81 -15.01 -7.67
C GLN A 429 18.31 -14.93 -7.42
N THR A 430 17.87 -15.06 -6.17
CA THR A 430 16.46 -15.32 -5.82
C THR A 430 15.73 -14.10 -5.27
N MET A 431 16.44 -13.13 -4.69
CA MET A 431 15.82 -11.98 -4.04
C MET A 431 15.06 -11.10 -5.00
N GLY A 432 13.83 -10.73 -4.59
CA GLY A 432 12.95 -9.82 -5.32
C GLY A 432 12.01 -10.51 -6.30
N LEU A 433 11.00 -9.77 -6.74
CA LEU A 433 9.93 -10.23 -7.64
C LEU A 433 9.93 -9.41 -8.93
N GLY A 434 10.11 -10.07 -10.06
CA GLY A 434 10.03 -9.40 -11.38
C GLY A 434 11.00 -8.22 -11.49
N ASN A 435 10.47 -7.04 -11.79
CA ASN A 435 11.26 -5.81 -11.90
C ASN A 435 11.64 -5.17 -10.55
N LEU A 436 11.15 -5.70 -9.42
CA LEU A 436 11.58 -5.32 -8.08
C LEU A 436 12.77 -6.13 -7.58
N LYS A 437 13.58 -6.69 -8.47
CA LYS A 437 14.86 -7.31 -8.11
C LYS A 437 15.89 -6.22 -7.79
N PRO A 438 16.72 -6.43 -6.74
CA PRO A 438 17.83 -5.53 -6.45
C PRO A 438 18.73 -5.37 -7.68
N ASN A 439 19.15 -4.15 -7.94
CA ASN A 439 20.04 -3.81 -9.04
C ASN A 439 21.40 -3.27 -8.56
N ILE A 440 21.49 -2.91 -7.27
CA ILE A 440 22.72 -2.46 -6.62
C ILE A 440 22.93 -3.26 -5.35
N VAL A 441 24.14 -3.70 -5.11
CA VAL A 441 24.57 -4.31 -3.85
C VAL A 441 25.38 -3.28 -3.07
N VAL A 442 24.98 -3.05 -1.82
CA VAL A 442 25.65 -2.10 -0.91
C VAL A 442 26.25 -2.88 0.25
N MET A 443 27.53 -2.70 0.47
CA MET A 443 28.26 -3.36 1.56
C MET A 443 29.31 -2.45 2.19
N ARG A 444 29.70 -2.77 3.41
CA ARG A 444 30.82 -2.13 4.08
C ARG A 444 32.15 -2.68 3.54
N TYR A 445 33.18 -1.83 3.48
CA TYR A 445 34.55 -2.26 3.26
C TYR A 445 35.08 -3.06 4.45
N PRO A 446 35.76 -4.21 4.27
CA PRO A 446 36.28 -5.04 5.37
C PRO A 446 37.58 -4.49 5.97
N GLU A 447 37.52 -3.38 6.71
CA GLU A 447 38.68 -2.69 7.26
C GLU A 447 39.53 -3.55 8.23
N ILE A 448 38.93 -4.60 8.79
CA ILE A 448 39.56 -5.48 9.81
C ILE A 448 40.05 -6.79 9.24
N TRP A 449 40.06 -6.97 7.92
CA TRP A 449 40.38 -8.24 7.26
C TRP A 449 41.78 -8.79 7.62
N ARG A 450 42.72 -7.91 8.02
CA ARG A 450 44.06 -8.29 8.47
C ARG A 450 44.11 -8.78 9.92
N ARG A 451 43.07 -8.50 10.73
CA ARG A 451 43.04 -8.84 12.17
C ARG A 451 42.38 -10.18 12.49
N GLU A 452 41.48 -10.64 11.65
CA GLU A 452 40.78 -11.92 11.78
C GLU A 452 41.30 -12.92 10.75
N ASN A 453 41.12 -14.23 10.96
CA ASN A 453 41.64 -15.32 10.13
C ASN A 453 41.68 -14.96 8.64
N LEU A 454 42.88 -14.69 8.16
CA LEU A 454 43.25 -13.96 6.95
C LEU A 454 42.72 -14.56 5.63
N THR A 455 42.40 -15.83 5.61
CA THR A 455 42.10 -16.53 4.35
C THR A 455 40.62 -16.45 3.94
N GLN A 456 39.71 -16.32 4.90
CA GLN A 456 38.26 -16.38 4.60
C GLN A 456 37.66 -15.04 4.13
N ILE A 457 38.06 -13.92 4.72
CA ILE A 457 37.48 -12.61 4.37
C ILE A 457 37.88 -12.19 2.96
N PRO A 458 39.15 -12.25 2.54
CA PRO A 458 39.55 -11.90 1.18
C PRO A 458 38.83 -12.74 0.11
N SER A 459 38.81 -14.06 0.29
CA SER A 459 38.17 -14.97 -0.68
C SER A 459 36.66 -14.73 -0.76
N THR A 460 35.99 -14.54 0.37
CA THR A 460 34.54 -14.21 0.42
C THR A 460 34.25 -12.87 -0.22
N PHE A 461 35.03 -11.84 0.05
CA PHE A 461 34.85 -10.50 -0.49
C PHE A 461 34.99 -10.50 -2.04
N VAL A 462 36.04 -11.13 -2.55
CA VAL A 462 36.24 -11.24 -4.00
C VAL A 462 35.18 -12.11 -4.66
N SER A 463 34.75 -13.20 -4.00
CA SER A 463 33.63 -14.04 -4.47
C SER A 463 32.34 -13.22 -4.60
N ILE A 464 32.00 -12.42 -3.60
CA ILE A 464 30.80 -11.55 -3.62
C ILE A 464 30.87 -10.55 -4.78
N ILE A 465 32.02 -9.90 -5.00
CA ILE A 465 32.19 -8.98 -6.13
C ILE A 465 32.01 -9.71 -7.47
N ASN A 466 32.63 -10.87 -7.64
CA ASN A 466 32.50 -11.66 -8.85
C ASN A 466 31.06 -12.14 -9.09
N ASP A 467 30.37 -12.58 -8.05
CA ASP A 467 28.96 -12.99 -8.12
C ASP A 467 28.06 -11.81 -8.52
N CYS A 468 28.34 -10.60 -8.04
CA CYS A 468 27.65 -9.37 -8.49
C CYS A 468 27.91 -9.09 -9.97
N ILE A 469 29.15 -9.21 -10.43
CA ILE A 469 29.50 -9.00 -11.83
C ILE A 469 28.79 -9.98 -12.74
N ILE A 470 28.79 -11.27 -12.38
CA ILE A 470 28.11 -12.35 -13.12
C ILE A 470 26.59 -12.12 -13.13
N ALA A 471 26.02 -11.69 -12.01
CA ALA A 471 24.59 -11.42 -11.88
C ALA A 471 24.14 -10.07 -12.50
N ASN A 472 25.06 -9.33 -13.13
CA ASN A 472 24.81 -7.99 -13.68
C ASN A 472 24.23 -7.02 -12.64
N LYS A 473 24.78 -7.02 -11.42
CA LYS A 473 24.44 -6.08 -10.35
C LYS A 473 25.53 -5.03 -10.21
N ALA A 474 25.11 -3.80 -9.98
CA ALA A 474 26.05 -2.77 -9.58
C ALA A 474 26.51 -3.00 -8.14
N VAL A 475 27.72 -2.55 -7.81
CA VAL A 475 28.30 -2.70 -6.48
C VAL A 475 28.68 -1.35 -5.94
N VAL A 476 28.35 -1.09 -4.68
CA VAL A 476 28.77 0.10 -3.94
C VAL A 476 29.36 -0.36 -2.60
N ILE A 477 30.64 -0.15 -2.44
CA ILE A 477 31.38 -0.48 -1.22
C ILE A 477 31.61 0.81 -0.47
N VAL A 478 31.19 0.86 0.79
CA VAL A 478 31.30 2.04 1.65
C VAL A 478 32.46 1.88 2.61
N LYS A 479 33.47 2.73 2.49
CA LYS A 479 34.60 2.82 3.42
C LYS A 479 34.43 4.03 4.36
N GLY A 480 34.85 3.90 5.60
CA GLY A 480 34.75 4.97 6.61
C GLY A 480 33.33 5.19 7.10
N LEU A 481 32.55 4.12 7.27
CA LEU A 481 31.18 4.19 7.77
C LEU A 481 31.07 4.85 9.14
N ASP A 482 32.05 4.67 10.02
CA ASP A 482 32.05 5.24 11.37
C ASP A 482 32.12 6.78 11.34
N GLU A 483 32.75 7.33 10.31
CA GLU A 483 32.85 8.77 10.05
C GLU A 483 31.72 9.32 9.17
N TRP A 484 30.77 8.47 8.73
CA TRP A 484 29.67 8.88 7.88
C TRP A 484 28.73 9.86 8.61
N PRO A 485 28.34 11.00 7.98
CA PRO A 485 27.50 11.99 8.67
C PRO A 485 26.15 11.41 9.06
N GLY A 486 25.64 11.81 10.23
CA GLY A 486 24.26 11.57 10.62
C GLY A 486 23.31 12.46 9.84
N GLU A 487 22.02 12.20 9.95
CA GLU A 487 20.95 12.90 9.22
C GLU A 487 21.01 14.43 9.39
N TYR A 488 21.41 14.90 10.55
CA TYR A 488 21.47 16.33 10.92
C TYR A 488 22.89 16.95 10.85
N GLN A 489 23.89 16.17 10.43
CA GLN A 489 25.28 16.65 10.33
C GLN A 489 25.56 17.13 8.92
N ARG A 490 25.48 18.43 8.69
CA ARG A 490 25.82 19.03 7.40
C ARG A 490 27.30 18.92 7.10
N GLN A 491 27.62 18.50 5.91
CA GLN A 491 28.98 18.45 5.36
C GLN A 491 29.19 19.63 4.42
N TYR A 492 30.41 20.16 4.45
CA TYR A 492 30.85 21.24 3.57
C TYR A 492 32.04 20.74 2.77
N GLY A 493 32.25 21.32 1.59
CA GLY A 493 33.34 20.94 0.71
C GLY A 493 32.84 20.34 -0.60
N THR A 494 33.52 19.33 -1.08
CA THR A 494 33.29 18.75 -2.40
C THR A 494 32.91 17.27 -2.34
N ILE A 495 32.16 16.82 -3.31
CA ILE A 495 31.96 15.40 -3.62
C ILE A 495 32.79 15.14 -4.86
N ASP A 496 33.88 14.40 -4.69
CA ASP A 496 34.91 14.23 -5.70
C ASP A 496 34.76 12.87 -6.38
N LEU A 497 34.59 12.89 -7.71
CA LEU A 497 34.43 11.70 -8.53
C LEU A 497 35.66 11.45 -9.37
N TYR A 498 36.34 10.35 -9.14
CA TYR A 498 37.41 9.84 -10.04
C TYR A 498 36.74 8.92 -11.06
N TRP A 499 36.25 9.54 -12.13
CA TRP A 499 35.38 8.90 -13.10
C TRP A 499 36.12 8.26 -14.25
N ILE A 500 35.88 6.95 -14.43
CA ILE A 500 36.30 6.22 -15.63
C ILE A 500 35.06 6.08 -16.52
N VAL A 501 35.08 6.67 -17.69
CA VAL A 501 33.91 6.75 -18.61
C VAL A 501 33.26 5.39 -18.91
N ARG A 502 34.06 4.31 -18.86
CA ARG A 502 33.58 2.94 -19.13
C ARG A 502 32.63 2.36 -18.07
N ASP A 503 32.63 2.92 -16.85
CA ASP A 503 31.80 2.42 -15.75
C ASP A 503 30.35 2.95 -15.75
N GLY A 504 30.00 3.74 -16.77
CA GLY A 504 28.69 4.33 -16.93
C GLY A 504 28.40 5.48 -15.96
N GLY A 505 27.14 5.93 -15.92
CA GLY A 505 26.73 7.12 -15.18
C GLY A 505 26.35 6.87 -13.70
N LEU A 506 26.59 5.69 -13.13
CA LEU A 506 26.14 5.37 -11.76
C LEU A 506 26.77 6.29 -10.72
N MET A 507 28.06 6.58 -10.82
CA MET A 507 28.75 7.50 -9.89
C MET A 507 28.16 8.91 -9.97
N LEU A 508 27.85 9.40 -11.17
CA LEU A 508 27.20 10.70 -11.38
C LEU A 508 25.79 10.72 -10.76
N LEU A 509 25.02 9.64 -10.93
CA LEU A 509 23.71 9.53 -10.31
C LEU A 509 23.80 9.51 -8.79
N LEU A 510 24.72 8.74 -8.21
CA LEU A 510 24.93 8.67 -6.77
C LEU A 510 25.35 10.02 -6.17
N SER A 511 26.26 10.74 -6.82
CA SER A 511 26.66 12.08 -6.37
C SER A 511 25.49 13.06 -6.38
N GLN A 512 24.65 13.00 -7.41
CA GLN A 512 23.43 13.82 -7.49
C GLN A 512 22.41 13.43 -6.41
N LEU A 513 22.26 12.15 -6.10
CA LEU A 513 21.37 11.69 -5.02
C LEU A 513 21.88 12.15 -3.64
N LEU A 514 23.19 12.11 -3.41
CA LEU A 514 23.80 12.64 -2.19
C LEU A 514 23.49 14.12 -1.99
N LEU A 515 23.62 14.95 -3.03
CA LEU A 515 23.29 16.37 -2.97
C LEU A 515 21.81 16.66 -2.64
N THR A 516 20.90 15.72 -2.88
CA THR A 516 19.48 15.89 -2.49
C THR A 516 19.23 15.73 -1.00
N LYS A 517 20.24 15.35 -0.24
CA LYS A 517 20.13 15.12 1.22
C LYS A 517 20.66 16.30 2.01
N GLU A 518 20.00 16.61 3.12
CA GLU A 518 20.37 17.74 3.99
C GLU A 518 21.82 17.68 4.49
N SER A 519 22.35 16.46 4.61
CA SER A 519 23.75 16.27 5.02
C SER A 519 24.77 16.74 3.99
N PHE A 520 24.42 16.77 2.70
CA PHE A 520 25.35 17.07 1.60
C PHE A 520 24.86 18.21 0.68
N ASP A 521 23.77 18.90 1.01
CA ASP A 521 23.15 19.95 0.22
C ASP A 521 24.08 21.14 -0.07
N SER A 522 25.04 21.36 0.82
CA SER A 522 26.02 22.45 0.75
C SER A 522 27.31 22.06 0.01
N CYS A 523 27.43 20.82 -0.48
CA CYS A 523 28.60 20.34 -1.18
C CYS A 523 28.52 20.68 -2.69
N LYS A 524 29.69 20.70 -3.35
CA LYS A 524 29.81 20.87 -4.79
C LYS A 524 30.39 19.59 -5.41
N ILE A 525 29.95 19.24 -6.62
CA ILE A 525 30.50 18.09 -7.35
C ILE A 525 31.73 18.51 -8.12
N GLN A 526 32.82 17.74 -7.97
CA GLN A 526 34.02 17.83 -8.82
C GLN A 526 34.21 16.47 -9.52
N VAL A 527 34.47 16.52 -10.81
CA VAL A 527 34.71 15.34 -11.63
C VAL A 527 36.16 15.35 -12.10
N PHE A 528 36.91 14.38 -11.64
CA PHE A 528 38.29 14.15 -12.02
C PHE A 528 38.35 13.13 -13.16
N CYS A 529 38.90 13.52 -14.29
CA CYS A 529 39.14 12.64 -15.44
C CYS A 529 40.61 12.39 -15.57
N ILE A 530 40.98 11.14 -15.84
CA ILE A 530 42.37 10.73 -16.02
C ILE A 530 42.69 10.70 -17.51
N ALA A 531 43.68 11.47 -17.93
CA ALA A 531 44.25 11.45 -19.28
C ALA A 531 45.62 10.77 -19.26
N GLU A 532 45.97 10.09 -20.35
CA GLU A 532 47.29 9.45 -20.49
C GLU A 532 48.32 10.46 -20.99
N GLU A 533 47.89 11.44 -21.81
CA GLU A 533 48.77 12.48 -22.37
C GLU A 533 48.15 13.88 -22.20
N ASP A 534 49.00 14.89 -22.02
CA ASP A 534 48.54 16.28 -21.84
C ASP A 534 47.84 16.85 -23.08
N ALA A 535 48.12 16.33 -24.27
CA ALA A 535 47.49 16.75 -25.51
C ALA A 535 45.99 16.36 -25.58
N GLU A 536 45.60 15.27 -24.97
CA GLU A 536 44.20 14.77 -24.90
C GLU A 536 43.39 15.44 -23.78
N ALA A 537 44.06 16.06 -22.82
CA ALA A 537 43.46 16.57 -21.63
C ALA A 537 42.41 17.67 -21.89
N GLU A 538 42.67 18.62 -22.78
CA GLU A 538 41.76 19.74 -23.08
C GLU A 538 40.55 19.29 -23.89
N GLU A 539 40.70 18.33 -24.81
CA GLU A 539 39.59 17.75 -25.57
C GLU A 539 38.67 16.94 -24.65
N LEU A 540 39.24 16.07 -23.81
CA LEU A 540 38.53 15.29 -22.82
C LEU A 540 37.75 16.20 -21.85
N LYS A 541 38.34 17.30 -21.41
CA LYS A 541 37.70 18.28 -20.54
C LYS A 541 36.49 18.94 -21.19
N ALA A 542 36.62 19.30 -22.48
CA ALA A 542 35.53 19.91 -23.24
C ALA A 542 34.38 18.94 -23.43
N ASP A 543 34.66 17.68 -23.77
CA ASP A 543 33.65 16.63 -23.97
C ASP A 543 32.91 16.30 -22.68
N VAL A 544 33.63 16.14 -21.57
CA VAL A 544 33.01 15.86 -20.26
C VAL A 544 32.19 17.05 -19.80
N LYS A 545 32.65 18.30 -19.97
CA LYS A 545 31.86 19.49 -19.65
C LYS A 545 30.55 19.54 -20.45
N LYS A 546 30.61 19.27 -21.75
CA LYS A 546 29.45 19.23 -22.62
C LYS A 546 28.48 18.14 -22.17
N PHE A 547 29.00 16.95 -21.88
CA PHE A 547 28.19 15.84 -21.37
C PHE A 547 27.45 16.17 -20.06
N LEU A 548 28.14 16.78 -19.09
CA LEU A 548 27.54 17.20 -17.82
C LEU A 548 26.53 18.34 -18.02
N TYR A 549 26.78 19.26 -18.93
CA TYR A 549 25.85 20.33 -19.31
C TYR A 549 24.55 19.75 -19.90
N ASP A 550 24.70 18.80 -20.82
CA ASP A 550 23.53 18.10 -21.43
C ASP A 550 22.73 17.30 -20.41
N LEU A 551 23.38 16.75 -19.37
CA LEU A 551 22.74 16.11 -18.21
C LEU A 551 22.13 17.10 -17.22
N ARG A 552 22.33 18.40 -17.40
CA ARG A 552 21.94 19.47 -16.48
C ARG A 552 22.55 19.31 -15.09
N MET A 553 23.75 18.78 -15.01
CA MET A 553 24.52 18.64 -13.78
C MET A 553 25.52 19.79 -13.65
N GLN A 554 25.51 20.44 -12.49
CA GLN A 554 26.54 21.45 -12.17
C GLN A 554 27.70 20.74 -11.49
N ALA A 555 28.80 20.62 -12.20
CA ALA A 555 30.03 20.03 -11.69
C ALA A 555 31.25 20.72 -12.28
N GLU A 556 32.29 20.79 -11.49
CA GLU A 556 33.62 21.26 -11.97
C GLU A 556 34.38 20.08 -12.56
N VAL A 557 34.98 20.26 -13.74
CA VAL A 557 35.75 19.20 -14.41
C VAL A 557 37.22 19.53 -14.31
N ILE A 558 37.99 18.61 -13.74
CA ILE A 558 39.43 18.67 -13.54
C ILE A 558 40.05 17.49 -14.28
N VAL A 559 40.96 17.72 -15.16
CA VAL A 559 41.69 16.65 -15.84
C VAL A 559 43.08 16.52 -15.22
N ILE A 560 43.46 15.30 -14.93
CA ILE A 560 44.72 14.94 -14.28
C ILE A 560 45.45 13.96 -15.18
N THR A 561 46.72 14.17 -15.38
CA THR A 561 47.62 13.22 -16.05
C THR A 561 48.32 12.35 -15.02
N ILE A 562 48.13 11.02 -15.14
CA ILE A 562 48.80 10.03 -14.28
C ILE A 562 49.95 9.40 -15.09
N LYS A 563 51.14 9.37 -14.49
CA LYS A 563 52.30 8.72 -15.10
C LYS A 563 52.08 7.22 -15.22
N SER A 564 52.26 6.68 -16.42
CA SER A 564 52.17 5.24 -16.64
C SER A 564 53.31 4.49 -15.95
N TRP A 565 53.07 3.20 -15.60
CA TRP A 565 54.11 2.31 -15.05
C TRP A 565 55.38 2.27 -15.89
N GLU A 566 55.24 2.32 -17.19
CA GLU A 566 56.35 2.31 -18.15
C GLU A 566 57.19 3.61 -18.12
N ALA A 567 56.54 4.75 -17.85
CA ALA A 567 57.20 6.02 -17.65
C ALA A 567 57.95 6.07 -16.31
N HIS A 568 57.38 5.44 -15.27
CA HIS A 568 58.03 5.31 -13.95
C HIS A 568 59.30 4.48 -14.00
N LEU A 569 59.28 3.34 -14.68
CA LEU A 569 60.49 2.50 -14.88
C LEU A 569 61.65 3.24 -15.59
N LYS A 570 61.33 4.22 -16.44
CA LYS A 570 62.35 5.03 -17.17
C LYS A 570 62.91 6.19 -16.33
N SER A 571 62.21 6.69 -15.33
CA SER A 571 62.56 7.94 -14.61
C SER A 571 63.48 7.78 -13.40
N GLY A 572 63.85 6.54 -13.00
CA GLY A 572 64.77 6.28 -11.90
C GLY A 572 64.29 6.79 -10.54
N HIS A 573 64.48 6.01 -9.48
CA HIS A 573 63.96 6.19 -8.13
C HIS A 573 64.10 7.59 -7.56
N GLN A 574 62.97 8.30 -7.32
CA GLN A 574 62.86 9.34 -6.30
C GLN A 574 62.18 8.73 -5.09
N GLN A 575 62.83 8.82 -3.93
CA GLN A 575 62.29 8.40 -2.66
C GLN A 575 61.20 9.38 -2.20
N ASP A 576 59.93 8.99 -2.39
CA ASP A 576 58.78 9.66 -1.81
C ASP A 576 58.17 8.76 -0.70
N GLU A 577 57.53 9.34 0.32
CA GLU A 577 56.80 8.60 1.37
C GLU A 577 55.82 7.52 0.83
N SER A 578 55.30 7.74 -0.35
CA SER A 578 54.44 6.80 -1.09
C SER A 578 55.16 5.48 -1.42
N MET A 579 56.48 5.48 -1.57
CA MET A 579 57.25 4.27 -1.87
C MET A 579 57.45 3.33 -0.67
N GLU A 580 57.32 3.81 0.56
CA GLU A 580 57.33 2.94 1.75
C GLU A 580 56.06 2.07 1.77
N ALA A 581 54.88 2.62 1.47
CA ALA A 581 53.62 1.85 1.40
C ALA A 581 53.68 0.79 0.28
N PHE A 582 54.28 1.17 -0.88
CA PHE A 582 54.50 0.24 -1.99
C PHE A 582 55.44 -0.92 -1.62
N SER A 583 56.61 -0.61 -1.06
CA SER A 583 57.57 -1.65 -0.65
C SER A 583 57.03 -2.55 0.44
N SER A 584 56.26 -1.99 1.38
CA SER A 584 55.59 -2.74 2.45
C SER A 584 54.53 -3.68 1.89
N ALA A 585 53.72 -3.25 0.93
CA ALA A 585 52.70 -4.08 0.28
C ALA A 585 53.35 -5.19 -0.58
N GLN A 586 54.41 -4.83 -1.33
CA GLN A 586 55.19 -5.79 -2.12
C GLN A 586 55.83 -6.86 -1.24
N GLN A 587 56.39 -6.48 -0.09
CA GLN A 587 56.93 -7.44 0.90
C GLN A 587 55.87 -8.40 1.44
N ARG A 588 54.66 -7.89 1.78
CA ARG A 588 53.56 -8.74 2.26
C ARG A 588 53.07 -9.70 1.19
N ILE A 589 52.92 -9.24 -0.03
CA ILE A 589 52.54 -10.10 -1.17
C ILE A 589 53.63 -11.13 -1.44
N GLY A 590 54.92 -10.74 -1.42
CA GLY A 590 56.07 -11.64 -1.58
C GLY A 590 56.09 -12.74 -0.50
N ALA A 591 55.92 -12.39 0.76
CA ALA A 591 55.84 -13.34 1.86
C ALA A 591 54.69 -14.35 1.70
N TYR A 592 53.48 -13.87 1.32
CA TYR A 592 52.33 -14.73 1.05
C TYR A 592 52.57 -15.68 -0.15
N LEU A 593 53.22 -15.18 -1.17
CA LEU A 593 53.59 -15.96 -2.37
C LEU A 593 54.62 -17.07 -2.01
N GLU A 594 55.60 -16.79 -1.17
CA GLU A 594 56.59 -17.76 -0.72
C GLU A 594 55.92 -18.84 0.13
N GLU A 595 55.04 -18.51 1.07
CA GLU A 595 54.24 -19.46 1.86
C GLU A 595 53.41 -20.38 0.97
N MET A 596 52.78 -19.81 -0.06
CA MET A 596 52.02 -20.63 -1.03
C MET A 596 52.93 -21.58 -1.84
N LYS A 597 54.10 -21.11 -2.25
CA LYS A 597 55.09 -21.93 -2.98
C LYS A 597 55.60 -23.06 -2.10
N GLU A 598 55.88 -22.82 -0.83
CA GLU A 598 56.31 -23.82 0.13
C GLU A 598 55.21 -24.88 0.37
N THR A 599 53.95 -24.45 0.53
CA THR A 599 52.79 -25.35 0.71
C THR A 599 52.60 -26.24 -0.54
N SER A 600 52.65 -25.63 -1.72
CA SER A 600 52.60 -26.37 -3.01
C SER A 600 53.71 -27.39 -3.15
N HIS A 601 54.91 -27.04 -2.71
CA HIS A 601 56.09 -27.95 -2.77
C HIS A 601 55.96 -29.12 -1.79
N ARG A 602 55.40 -28.87 -0.59
CA ARG A 602 55.15 -29.92 0.42
C ARG A 602 54.08 -30.92 -0.01
N GLU A 603 53.03 -30.44 -0.68
CA GLU A 603 51.88 -31.24 -1.09
C GLU A 603 52.03 -31.85 -2.51
N GLY A 604 53.03 -31.42 -3.28
CA GLY A 604 53.22 -31.85 -4.67
C GLY A 604 52.07 -31.42 -5.61
N THR A 605 51.32 -30.39 -5.22
CA THR A 605 50.19 -29.88 -5.96
C THR A 605 50.57 -28.61 -6.73
N PRO A 606 49.90 -28.24 -7.83
CA PRO A 606 50.12 -26.91 -8.46
C PRO A 606 49.73 -25.81 -7.49
N LEU A 607 50.27 -24.58 -7.75
CA LEU A 607 50.01 -23.43 -6.92
C LEU A 607 48.50 -23.15 -6.88
N MET A 608 47.88 -23.31 -5.71
CA MET A 608 46.44 -23.19 -5.52
C MET A 608 46.15 -22.00 -4.60
N ALA A 609 45.25 -21.10 -5.00
CA ALA A 609 44.67 -20.08 -4.15
C ALA A 609 43.15 -20.03 -4.36
N ASP A 610 42.39 -19.90 -3.29
CA ASP A 610 40.93 -19.82 -3.34
C ASP A 610 40.26 -21.01 -4.07
N GLY A 611 40.91 -22.22 -4.00
CA GLY A 611 40.42 -23.41 -4.67
C GLY A 611 40.65 -23.44 -6.20
N LYS A 612 41.45 -22.52 -6.73
CA LYS A 612 41.79 -22.42 -8.17
C LYS A 612 43.30 -22.46 -8.37
N GLN A 613 43.71 -23.03 -9.52
CA GLN A 613 45.11 -22.95 -9.93
C GLN A 613 45.44 -21.51 -10.34
N VAL A 614 46.53 -20.98 -9.78
CA VAL A 614 46.95 -19.61 -9.98
C VAL A 614 48.33 -19.56 -10.66
N VAL A 615 48.46 -18.69 -11.65
CA VAL A 615 49.74 -18.38 -12.30
C VAL A 615 50.02 -16.91 -12.05
N VAL A 616 50.92 -16.64 -11.11
CA VAL A 616 51.27 -15.26 -10.73
C VAL A 616 52.36 -14.70 -11.66
N ASN A 617 52.05 -13.55 -12.25
CA ASN A 617 53.03 -12.75 -13.00
C ASN A 617 53.44 -11.57 -12.11
N GLU A 618 54.67 -11.59 -11.58
CA GLU A 618 55.18 -10.57 -10.66
C GLU A 618 55.17 -9.16 -11.29
N GLN A 619 55.46 -9.03 -12.60
CA GLN A 619 55.38 -7.73 -13.27
C GLN A 619 53.96 -7.15 -13.32
N GLN A 620 52.96 -8.00 -13.44
CA GLN A 620 51.55 -7.56 -13.37
C GLN A 620 51.17 -7.13 -11.95
N VAL A 621 51.65 -7.81 -10.93
CA VAL A 621 51.42 -7.45 -9.52
C VAL A 621 52.00 -6.06 -9.26
N ASP A 622 53.26 -5.82 -9.63
CA ASP A 622 53.91 -4.54 -9.45
C ASP A 622 53.20 -3.41 -10.21
N LYS A 623 52.75 -3.67 -11.45
CA LYS A 623 51.95 -2.73 -12.21
C LYS A 623 50.64 -2.35 -11.52
N PHE A 624 49.92 -3.33 -10.96
CA PHE A 624 48.68 -3.09 -10.21
C PHE A 624 48.93 -2.28 -8.91
N LEU A 625 49.93 -2.67 -8.14
CA LEU A 625 50.34 -1.95 -6.93
C LEU A 625 50.70 -0.48 -7.22
N TYR A 626 51.51 -0.25 -8.23
CA TYR A 626 51.94 1.10 -8.63
C TYR A 626 50.74 1.96 -9.09
N THR A 627 49.90 1.41 -9.96
CA THR A 627 48.72 2.14 -10.48
C THR A 627 47.76 2.51 -9.35
N THR A 628 47.57 1.63 -8.38
CA THR A 628 46.71 1.87 -7.25
C THR A 628 47.29 2.91 -6.28
N LEU A 629 48.58 2.84 -6.04
CA LEU A 629 49.27 3.80 -5.19
C LEU A 629 49.26 5.21 -5.81
N GLU A 630 49.53 5.32 -7.12
CA GLU A 630 49.52 6.59 -7.83
C GLU A 630 48.13 7.23 -7.85
N LEU A 631 47.08 6.41 -7.95
CA LEU A 631 45.71 6.87 -7.82
C LEU A 631 45.41 7.36 -6.41
N ASN A 632 45.84 6.64 -5.38
CA ASN A 632 45.67 7.05 -3.98
C ASN A 632 46.41 8.36 -3.70
N SER A 633 47.68 8.48 -4.14
CA SER A 633 48.46 9.70 -3.98
C SER A 633 47.81 10.91 -4.66
N THR A 634 47.20 10.69 -5.80
CA THR A 634 46.44 11.70 -6.54
C THR A 634 45.18 12.09 -5.77
N ILE A 635 44.43 11.13 -5.19
CA ILE A 635 43.24 11.38 -4.34
C ILE A 635 43.65 12.20 -3.11
N LEU A 636 44.73 11.84 -2.44
CA LEU A 636 45.22 12.56 -1.27
C LEU A 636 45.68 13.97 -1.57
N ARG A 637 46.24 14.19 -2.77
CA ARG A 637 46.68 15.52 -3.23
C ARG A 637 45.52 16.48 -3.52
N TYR A 638 44.46 16.00 -4.17
CA TYR A 638 43.38 16.86 -4.66
C TYR A 638 42.14 16.82 -3.79
N SER A 639 41.85 15.69 -3.12
CA SER A 639 40.58 15.40 -2.46
C SER A 639 40.68 15.19 -0.94
N ARG A 640 41.80 15.64 -0.32
CA ARG A 640 42.01 15.45 1.14
C ARG A 640 40.91 16.07 2.01
N MET A 641 40.32 17.17 1.51
CA MET A 641 39.24 17.89 2.23
C MET A 641 37.87 17.61 1.64
N ALA A 642 37.73 16.63 0.76
CA ALA A 642 36.45 16.26 0.19
C ALA A 642 35.50 15.67 1.25
N ALA A 643 34.23 15.99 1.14
CA ALA A 643 33.19 15.41 1.99
C ALA A 643 33.05 13.90 1.76
N VAL A 644 33.13 13.48 0.48
CA VAL A 644 33.12 12.07 0.04
C VAL A 644 33.90 11.95 -1.25
N VAL A 645 34.67 10.88 -1.37
CA VAL A 645 35.37 10.52 -2.61
C VAL A 645 34.69 9.32 -3.26
N LEU A 646 34.33 9.38 -4.53
CA LEU A 646 33.82 8.28 -5.32
C LEU A 646 34.88 7.79 -6.29
N VAL A 647 35.15 6.48 -6.29
CA VAL A 647 36.16 5.86 -7.15
C VAL A 647 35.56 4.63 -7.81
N SER A 648 35.95 4.37 -9.06
CA SER A 648 35.56 3.13 -9.75
C SER A 648 36.22 1.91 -9.13
N LEU A 649 35.42 0.86 -8.86
CA LEU A 649 35.90 -0.43 -8.34
C LEU A 649 36.66 -1.18 -9.47
N PRO A 650 37.95 -1.44 -9.33
CA PRO A 650 38.68 -2.26 -10.30
C PRO A 650 38.17 -3.71 -10.27
N PRO A 651 38.01 -4.39 -11.41
CA PRO A 651 37.63 -5.79 -11.43
C PRO A 651 38.72 -6.65 -10.80
N PRO A 652 38.35 -7.66 -9.98
CA PRO A 652 39.34 -8.60 -9.45
C PRO A 652 40.04 -9.33 -10.60
N PRO A 653 41.41 -9.31 -10.66
CA PRO A 653 42.14 -10.05 -11.66
C PRO A 653 41.94 -11.56 -11.51
N LEU A 654 41.58 -12.25 -12.59
CA LEU A 654 41.28 -13.71 -12.55
C LEU A 654 42.49 -14.58 -12.19
N SER A 655 43.70 -14.05 -12.44
CA SER A 655 44.98 -14.78 -12.23
C SER A 655 45.64 -14.49 -10.88
N HIS A 656 45.04 -13.60 -10.05
CA HIS A 656 45.63 -13.21 -8.79
C HIS A 656 44.84 -13.80 -7.61
N PRO A 657 45.51 -14.23 -6.51
CA PRO A 657 44.87 -14.59 -5.26
C PRO A 657 44.01 -13.44 -4.70
N SER A 658 42.94 -13.77 -4.01
CA SER A 658 42.06 -12.77 -3.37
C SER A 658 42.83 -11.89 -2.37
N TYR A 659 43.86 -12.44 -1.72
CA TYR A 659 44.76 -11.69 -0.82
C TYR A 659 45.44 -10.50 -1.53
N PHE A 660 45.92 -10.71 -2.77
CA PHE A 660 46.56 -9.65 -3.53
C PHE A 660 45.59 -8.53 -3.87
N TYR A 661 44.37 -8.91 -4.23
CA TYR A 661 43.33 -7.92 -4.51
C TYR A 661 43.01 -7.06 -3.29
N MET A 662 42.96 -7.66 -2.09
CA MET A 662 42.77 -6.91 -0.88
C MET A 662 43.93 -5.94 -0.57
N GLU A 663 45.18 -6.34 -0.85
CA GLU A 663 46.31 -5.42 -0.71
C GLU A 663 46.22 -4.23 -1.68
N TYR A 664 45.80 -4.46 -2.95
CA TYR A 664 45.55 -3.36 -3.88
C TYR A 664 44.46 -2.42 -3.39
N MET A 665 43.38 -2.99 -2.85
CA MET A 665 42.27 -2.18 -2.33
C MET A 665 42.65 -1.40 -1.07
N ASP A 666 43.44 -1.97 -0.19
CA ASP A 666 43.95 -1.26 1.00
C ASP A 666 44.83 -0.07 0.64
N LEU A 667 45.73 -0.22 -0.34
CA LEU A 667 46.52 0.90 -0.86
C LEU A 667 45.63 1.99 -1.45
N LEU A 668 44.55 1.62 -2.14
CA LEU A 668 43.62 2.58 -2.73
C LEU A 668 42.91 3.44 -1.69
N VAL A 669 42.46 2.81 -0.58
CA VAL A 669 41.63 3.46 0.44
C VAL A 669 42.43 4.07 1.57
N GLU A 670 43.77 3.90 1.59
CA GLU A 670 44.62 4.32 2.68
C GLU A 670 44.54 5.85 2.89
N ASN A 671 44.40 6.29 4.14
CA ASN A 671 44.29 7.68 4.58
C ASN A 671 43.15 8.52 3.94
N VAL A 672 42.18 7.89 3.27
CA VAL A 672 40.99 8.57 2.78
C VAL A 672 39.86 8.34 3.79
N PRO A 673 39.29 9.38 4.42
CA PRO A 673 38.32 9.21 5.51
C PRO A 673 37.04 8.53 5.04
N ARG A 674 36.46 9.00 3.96
CA ARG A 674 35.16 8.53 3.43
C ARG A 674 35.26 8.29 1.93
N MET A 675 35.08 7.04 1.54
CA MET A 675 35.17 6.66 0.13
C MET A 675 34.00 5.73 -0.24
N LEU A 676 33.42 5.98 -1.41
CA LEU A 676 32.52 5.07 -2.10
C LEU A 676 33.24 4.45 -3.28
N ILE A 677 33.36 3.14 -3.27
CA ILE A 677 33.98 2.40 -4.35
C ILE A 677 32.83 1.79 -5.16
N VAL A 678 32.65 2.23 -6.38
CA VAL A 678 31.44 2.01 -7.18
C VAL A 678 31.76 1.28 -8.47
N ARG A 679 30.96 0.29 -8.82
CA ARG A 679 30.97 -0.36 -10.12
C ARG A 679 29.57 -0.44 -10.70
N GLY A 680 29.35 0.17 -11.85
CA GLY A 680 28.14 -0.02 -12.65
C GLY A 680 28.22 -1.30 -13.49
N TYR A 681 27.07 -1.82 -13.89
CA TYR A 681 27.00 -3.00 -14.78
C TYR A 681 26.56 -2.67 -16.22
N ARG A 682 25.94 -1.52 -16.44
CA ARG A 682 25.49 -1.04 -17.76
C ARG A 682 25.89 0.43 -17.96
N ARG A 683 26.12 0.81 -19.21
CA ARG A 683 26.42 2.20 -19.59
C ARG A 683 25.21 3.14 -19.43
N ASP A 684 24.00 2.59 -19.35
CA ASP A 684 22.75 3.30 -19.59
C ASP A 684 22.03 3.77 -18.32
N VAL A 685 22.70 3.92 -17.17
CA VAL A 685 22.09 4.44 -15.93
C VAL A 685 21.75 5.93 -16.05
N VAL A 686 22.57 6.66 -16.82
CA VAL A 686 22.36 8.06 -17.17
C VAL A 686 22.42 8.17 -18.68
N THR A 687 21.32 8.50 -19.33
CA THR A 687 21.25 8.61 -20.79
C THR A 687 20.91 10.03 -21.22
N LEU A 688 21.62 10.52 -22.21
CA LEU A 688 21.27 11.69 -23.00
C LEU A 688 20.22 11.27 -24.03
N PHE A 689 19.06 11.88 -23.98
CA PHE A 689 18.10 11.84 -25.08
C PHE A 689 18.30 13.11 -25.90
N THR A 690 18.97 12.97 -27.02
CA THR A 690 18.99 13.96 -28.09
C THR A 690 17.71 13.90 -28.88
#